data_4d8a589d11fa4ae34b25fbbcef0cc9f4
#
_entry.id   4d8a589d11fa4ae34b25fbbcef0cc9f4
#
_cell.length_a   1.000
_cell.length_b   1.000
_cell.length_c   1.000
_cell.angle_alpha   90.00
_cell.angle_beta   90.00
_cell.angle_gamma   90.00
#
_symmetry.space_group_name_H-M   'P 1'
#
loop_
_entity.id
_entity.type
_entity.pdbx_description
1 polymer ?
#
loop_
_entity_poly.entity_id
_entity_poly.type
_entity_poly.pdbx_seq_one_letter_code
_entity_poly.pdbx_strand_id
1 'polypeptide(L)'
;MRFILSFLALLAAGSASAERLTLDRIYDDPALAGPGVRALKVAPNGERVTFLRGREDNQFQLDLWEFNMKDKSTRRLVDSKTLVPSENLSDAEKARRERERTASLKGIISYSWSPDGKRLLVPIAGNLYLIDVAKPDAARLVASGNVTDPKISPKGKYVSFVRDQNLYVIDLATGKEKALTTDGKGTLHNGEAEFVAQEEMHQFTGYYWAPDDSAIAYRRYDEAQVPVARRFEIYADRTDVVEQRYPAAGDKNAIVGLRIVSPVSGATRDVDLGPEQDIYLVRADWTADSRQLVFQRQTRDQKKLKLIAVDATTLAQRVLVTETAKTWTKINDDLRFLADGSGFIWASERSGRNHLYLFDMNGKVKHALTQGDWRVDNLLAVDEKAGKVYFASNKDAVPDKQAYVVALNGSTAARPKRVTQADGWHETSFARNGEVFVDTWSDPANPPQVSIRKPDGTMVTWLQQNEVTPAHPYYKFKPDHLPTLYGTLQAKDGQTLYWSMIKPYRFDPTRKYPVYLSTYGGPGAQHVTRRWGDTFDQYMAQQGYVVFRLDNRGSSRRERVFTDAIYRNLGKVEVEDQLTGIEWLGKQGFVDAKRIGVYGWSYGGFMTLRLLSQASDKIAAGVSGAPVTDWKLYDTHYTERFMDRPADNPEGYKDSTVFAHVDGLKSKLLLIHGMADDNVLFTNSTKMIDALVNCGVQFELMTYPGAKHGVSNPVQRRHVQKYIDAFFRKNLRPASE
;
A
#
# COMPACT_ATOMS: atom_id res chain seq x y z
N MET A 1 10.23 80.05 4.16
CA MET A 1 10.42 78.91 5.07
C MET A 1 9.26 77.96 4.90
N ARG A 2 9.47 76.88 4.18
CA ARG A 2 8.51 75.78 4.02
C ARG A 2 9.07 74.55 4.69
N PHE A 3 8.43 74.08 5.75
CA PHE A 3 8.75 72.86 6.45
C PHE A 3 8.15 71.66 5.65
N ILE A 4 9.02 70.71 5.24
CA ILE A 4 8.64 69.42 4.66
C ILE A 4 8.61 68.46 5.85
N LEU A 5 7.42 67.95 6.20
CA LEU A 5 7.28 66.83 7.11
C LEU A 5 7.37 65.51 6.26
N SER A 6 8.44 64.78 6.47
CA SER A 6 8.58 63.40 5.96
C SER A 6 7.87 62.44 6.91
N PHE A 7 6.83 61.77 6.40
CA PHE A 7 6.20 60.63 7.09
C PHE A 7 7.01 59.37 6.82
N LEU A 8 7.72 58.88 7.81
CA LEU A 8 8.26 57.51 7.81
C LEU A 8 7.12 56.56 8.13
N ALA A 9 6.64 55.80 7.11
CA ALA A 9 5.79 54.65 7.32
C ALA A 9 6.67 53.48 7.79
N LEU A 10 6.67 53.16 9.08
CA LEU A 10 7.18 51.89 9.61
C LEU A 10 6.25 50.75 9.09
N LEU A 11 6.72 49.99 8.14
CA LEU A 11 6.17 48.70 7.84
C LEU A 11 6.50 47.75 9.00
N ALA A 12 5.57 47.57 9.91
CA ALA A 12 5.60 46.51 10.89
C ALA A 12 5.43 45.16 10.11
N ALA A 13 6.52 44.52 9.76
CA ALA A 13 6.48 43.12 9.38
C ALA A 13 6.04 42.35 10.64
N GLY A 14 4.76 42.03 10.71
CA GLY A 14 4.22 41.15 11.71
C GLY A 14 4.94 39.81 11.60
N SER A 15 5.84 39.54 12.55
CA SER A 15 6.37 38.21 12.74
C SER A 15 5.17 37.28 12.98
N ALA A 16 4.83 36.44 12.01
CA ALA A 16 3.84 35.41 12.24
C ALA A 16 4.31 34.57 13.43
N SER A 17 3.59 34.67 14.55
CA SER A 17 3.85 33.82 15.72
C SER A 17 3.71 32.38 15.26
N ALA A 18 4.76 31.59 15.39
CA ALA A 18 4.72 30.15 15.08
C ALA A 18 3.64 29.49 15.96
N GLU A 19 2.76 28.74 15.32
CA GLU A 19 1.74 27.94 16.02
C GLU A 19 2.26 26.51 16.17
N ARG A 20 2.01 25.91 17.34
CA ARG A 20 2.30 24.49 17.55
C ARG A 20 1.20 23.60 17.02
N LEU A 21 1.58 22.44 16.56
CA LEU A 21 0.64 21.42 16.15
C LEU A 21 -0.24 20.98 17.32
N THR A 22 -1.52 20.83 17.07
CA THR A 22 -2.48 20.20 17.98
C THR A 22 -3.09 18.98 17.32
N LEU A 23 -3.53 17.99 18.10
CA LEU A 23 -4.16 16.79 17.56
C LEU A 23 -5.45 17.13 16.81
N ASP A 24 -6.21 18.12 17.27
CA ASP A 24 -7.39 18.57 16.54
C ASP A 24 -7.01 19.10 15.15
N ARG A 25 -6.02 19.98 15.06
CA ARG A 25 -5.62 20.57 13.78
C ARG A 25 -5.02 19.54 12.80
N ILE A 26 -4.33 18.51 13.30
CA ILE A 26 -3.77 17.43 12.46
C ILE A 26 -4.88 16.67 11.71
N TYR A 27 -6.04 16.50 12.37
CA TYR A 27 -7.16 15.72 11.84
C TYR A 27 -8.32 16.58 11.32
N ASP A 28 -8.21 17.90 11.35
CA ASP A 28 -9.18 18.83 10.78
C ASP A 28 -8.87 19.19 9.32
N ASP A 29 -9.91 19.63 8.61
CA ASP A 29 -9.78 20.21 7.28
C ASP A 29 -9.32 21.68 7.32
N PRO A 30 -8.61 22.13 6.29
CA PRO A 30 -8.00 21.39 5.22
C PRO A 30 -6.76 20.61 5.68
N ALA A 31 -6.44 19.51 4.97
CA ALA A 31 -5.28 18.67 5.30
C ALA A 31 -3.98 19.46 5.38
N LEU A 32 -3.17 19.19 6.43
CA LEU A 32 -1.91 19.92 6.66
C LEU A 32 -0.87 19.72 5.55
N ALA A 33 -0.89 18.59 4.87
CA ALA A 33 -0.03 18.33 3.71
C ALA A 33 -0.46 19.10 2.43
N GLY A 34 -1.49 19.93 2.53
CA GLY A 34 -2.11 20.58 1.37
C GLY A 34 -3.05 19.64 0.61
N PRO A 35 -3.62 20.11 -0.52
CA PRO A 35 -4.57 19.32 -1.30
C PRO A 35 -3.88 18.10 -1.89
N GLY A 36 -4.37 16.90 -1.55
CA GLY A 36 -3.85 15.63 -2.05
C GLY A 36 -4.25 15.38 -3.51
N VAL A 37 -3.33 14.77 -4.27
CA VAL A 37 -3.58 14.25 -5.62
C VAL A 37 -3.54 12.73 -5.53
N ARG A 38 -4.65 12.05 -5.90
CA ARG A 38 -4.78 10.60 -5.81
C ARG A 38 -5.18 10.01 -7.16
N ALA A 39 -4.90 8.72 -7.36
CA ALA A 39 -5.29 7.96 -8.56
C ALA A 39 -4.97 8.69 -9.86
N LEU A 40 -3.81 9.32 -9.93
CA LEU A 40 -3.36 10.15 -11.03
C LEU A 40 -3.16 9.31 -12.30
N LYS A 41 -3.72 9.76 -13.43
CA LYS A 41 -3.62 9.10 -14.73
C LYS A 41 -3.41 10.10 -15.86
N VAL A 42 -2.43 9.82 -16.73
CA VAL A 42 -2.32 10.53 -18.00
C VAL A 42 -3.30 9.91 -18.97
N ALA A 43 -4.09 10.74 -19.66
CA ALA A 43 -5.01 10.27 -20.70
C ALA A 43 -4.23 9.55 -21.82
N PRO A 44 -4.78 8.48 -22.44
CA PRO A 44 -4.10 7.73 -23.50
C PRO A 44 -3.61 8.57 -24.67
N ASN A 45 -4.32 9.67 -24.98
CA ASN A 45 -3.95 10.63 -26.04
C ASN A 45 -2.93 11.69 -25.59
N GLY A 46 -2.50 11.69 -24.31
CA GLY A 46 -1.53 12.65 -23.78
C GLY A 46 -2.04 14.08 -23.52
N GLU A 47 -3.30 14.38 -23.84
CA GLU A 47 -3.84 15.76 -23.79
C GLU A 47 -4.17 16.24 -22.38
N ARG A 48 -4.37 15.31 -21.43
CA ARG A 48 -4.85 15.59 -20.08
C ARG A 48 -4.17 14.72 -19.04
N VAL A 49 -4.12 15.24 -17.83
CA VAL A 49 -3.85 14.46 -16.62
C VAL A 49 -5.06 14.53 -15.73
N THR A 50 -5.64 13.39 -15.35
CA THR A 50 -6.77 13.33 -14.44
C THR A 50 -6.33 12.80 -13.08
N PHE A 51 -7.04 13.18 -12.02
CA PHE A 51 -6.75 12.78 -10.66
C PHE A 51 -7.97 13.00 -9.76
N LEU A 52 -7.94 12.33 -8.60
CA LEU A 52 -8.91 12.53 -7.55
C LEU A 52 -8.37 13.51 -6.52
N ARG A 53 -9.23 14.41 -6.05
CA ARG A 53 -8.90 15.39 -5.01
C ARG A 53 -10.04 15.52 -4.03
N GLY A 54 -9.71 15.59 -2.73
CA GLY A 54 -10.65 15.88 -1.66
C GLY A 54 -11.16 17.32 -1.74
N ARG A 55 -12.35 17.54 -1.22
CA ARG A 55 -12.93 18.89 -1.09
C ARG A 55 -12.24 19.67 0.01
N GLU A 56 -12.31 21.00 -0.05
CA GLU A 56 -11.73 21.86 0.98
C GLU A 56 -12.42 21.68 2.34
N ASP A 57 -13.75 21.46 2.32
CA ASP A 57 -14.60 21.22 3.50
C ASP A 57 -14.63 19.77 3.96
N ASN A 58 -14.09 18.83 3.15
CA ASN A 58 -14.03 17.41 3.47
C ASN A 58 -12.97 16.70 2.63
N GLN A 59 -11.76 16.55 3.16
CA GLN A 59 -10.65 15.88 2.47
C GLN A 59 -10.90 14.42 2.09
N PHE A 60 -11.91 13.77 2.69
CA PHE A 60 -12.29 12.39 2.42
C PHE A 60 -13.35 12.24 1.31
N GLN A 61 -14.03 13.33 0.93
CA GLN A 61 -14.98 13.35 -0.18
C GLN A 61 -14.26 13.71 -1.48
N LEU A 62 -14.06 12.72 -2.35
CA LEU A 62 -13.26 12.89 -3.57
C LEU A 62 -14.11 13.23 -4.78
N ASP A 63 -13.65 14.23 -5.53
CA ASP A 63 -14.14 14.58 -6.87
C ASP A 63 -13.08 14.25 -7.92
N LEU A 64 -13.51 14.09 -9.18
CA LEU A 64 -12.60 13.89 -10.31
C LEU A 64 -12.22 15.23 -10.92
N TRP A 65 -10.91 15.46 -11.04
CA TRP A 65 -10.30 16.67 -11.58
C TRP A 65 -9.51 16.37 -12.85
N GLU A 66 -9.34 17.37 -13.70
CA GLU A 66 -8.44 17.32 -14.86
C GLU A 66 -7.47 18.50 -14.86
N PHE A 67 -6.27 18.24 -15.36
CA PHE A 67 -5.30 19.22 -15.80
C PHE A 67 -5.17 19.11 -17.31
N ASN A 68 -5.39 20.22 -18.03
CA ASN A 68 -5.27 20.28 -19.48
C ASN A 68 -3.82 20.61 -19.86
N MET A 69 -3.20 19.76 -20.68
CA MET A 69 -1.78 19.90 -21.07
C MET A 69 -1.54 21.11 -22.00
N LYS A 70 -2.56 21.56 -22.75
CA LYS A 70 -2.43 22.63 -23.73
C LYS A 70 -2.44 24.01 -23.07
N ASP A 71 -3.46 24.31 -22.28
CA ASP A 71 -3.64 25.62 -21.65
C ASP A 71 -3.17 25.66 -20.18
N LYS A 72 -2.73 24.52 -19.64
CA LYS A 72 -2.24 24.34 -18.27
C LYS A 72 -3.29 24.69 -17.19
N SER A 73 -4.56 24.64 -17.53
CA SER A 73 -5.64 24.87 -16.59
C SER A 73 -5.99 23.62 -15.80
N THR A 74 -6.41 23.83 -14.55
CA THR A 74 -6.95 22.76 -13.68
C THR A 74 -8.40 23.09 -13.38
N ARG A 75 -9.30 22.08 -13.55
CA ARG A 75 -10.70 22.22 -13.15
C ARG A 75 -11.25 20.92 -12.57
N ARG A 76 -12.31 21.04 -11.79
CA ARG A 76 -13.13 19.90 -11.41
C ARG A 76 -13.89 19.42 -12.65
N LEU A 77 -13.65 18.15 -13.04
CA LEU A 77 -14.28 17.54 -14.20
C LEU A 77 -15.64 16.93 -13.83
N VAL A 78 -15.70 16.24 -12.68
CA VAL A 78 -16.94 15.60 -12.19
C VAL A 78 -17.09 15.86 -10.69
N ASP A 79 -18.25 16.36 -10.31
CA ASP A 79 -18.69 16.46 -8.93
C ASP A 79 -19.32 15.13 -8.50
N SER A 80 -18.72 14.45 -7.52
CA SER A 80 -19.19 13.15 -7.05
C SER A 80 -20.59 13.19 -6.44
N LYS A 81 -20.98 14.30 -5.79
CA LYS A 81 -22.30 14.48 -5.18
C LYS A 81 -23.41 14.69 -6.22
N THR A 82 -23.05 15.19 -7.40
CA THR A 82 -24.01 15.31 -8.51
C THR A 82 -24.37 13.95 -9.09
N LEU A 83 -23.39 13.01 -9.15
CA LEU A 83 -23.64 11.64 -9.61
C LEU A 83 -24.44 10.84 -8.56
N VAL A 84 -24.04 10.93 -7.30
CA VAL A 84 -24.68 10.20 -6.19
C VAL A 84 -24.69 11.09 -4.94
N PRO A 85 -25.86 11.62 -4.56
CA PRO A 85 -25.96 12.52 -3.40
C PRO A 85 -25.61 11.85 -2.06
N SER A 86 -25.89 10.56 -1.93
CA SER A 86 -25.57 9.77 -0.74
C SER A 86 -25.10 8.36 -1.13
N GLU A 87 -24.10 7.83 -0.42
CA GLU A 87 -23.58 6.50 -0.70
C GLU A 87 -24.21 5.47 0.24
N ASN A 88 -24.76 4.40 -0.34
CA ASN A 88 -25.12 3.17 0.37
C ASN A 88 -24.30 2.04 -0.26
N LEU A 89 -23.26 1.60 0.45
CA LEU A 89 -22.31 0.60 -0.05
C LEU A 89 -22.77 -0.80 0.33
N SER A 90 -22.67 -1.74 -0.63
CA SER A 90 -22.80 -3.17 -0.33
C SER A 90 -21.69 -3.66 0.59
N ASP A 91 -21.89 -4.77 1.28
CA ASP A 91 -20.90 -5.34 2.17
C ASP A 91 -19.64 -5.81 1.41
N ALA A 92 -19.82 -6.31 0.18
CA ALA A 92 -18.70 -6.63 -0.73
C ALA A 92 -17.85 -5.41 -1.06
N GLU A 93 -18.47 -4.25 -1.36
CA GLU A 93 -17.74 -3.00 -1.63
C GLU A 93 -17.07 -2.45 -0.36
N LYS A 94 -17.71 -2.51 0.79
CA LYS A 94 -17.10 -2.15 2.09
C LYS A 94 -15.87 -3.00 2.37
N ALA A 95 -15.96 -4.32 2.20
CA ALA A 95 -14.86 -5.24 2.38
C ALA A 95 -13.71 -4.98 1.39
N ARG A 96 -14.02 -4.74 0.11
CA ARG A 96 -13.03 -4.36 -0.90
C ARG A 96 -12.29 -3.06 -0.52
N ARG A 97 -13.03 -2.02 -0.10
CA ARG A 97 -12.45 -0.74 0.33
C ARG A 97 -11.53 -0.88 1.55
N GLU A 98 -11.85 -1.76 2.49
CA GLU A 98 -10.93 -2.07 3.61
C GLU A 98 -9.62 -2.67 3.11
N ARG A 99 -9.66 -3.66 2.22
CA ARG A 99 -8.46 -4.30 1.66
C ARG A 99 -7.65 -3.35 0.78
N GLU A 100 -8.31 -2.47 0.02
CA GLU A 100 -7.66 -1.40 -0.75
C GLU A 100 -7.18 -0.21 0.10
N ARG A 101 -7.46 -0.22 1.42
CA ARG A 101 -7.14 0.88 2.36
C ARG A 101 -7.81 2.21 1.95
N THR A 102 -8.99 2.13 1.35
CA THR A 102 -9.80 3.28 0.90
C THR A 102 -11.11 3.49 1.65
N ALA A 103 -11.34 2.75 2.74
CA ALA A 103 -12.60 2.74 3.49
C ALA A 103 -13.01 4.10 4.08
N SER A 104 -12.04 4.99 4.36
CA SER A 104 -12.33 6.37 4.81
C SER A 104 -12.80 7.29 3.68
N LEU A 105 -12.59 6.91 2.42
CA LEU A 105 -12.85 7.75 1.27
C LEU A 105 -14.31 7.61 0.81
N LYS A 106 -14.86 8.72 0.30
CA LYS A 106 -16.22 8.85 -0.24
C LYS A 106 -16.17 9.49 -1.63
N GLY A 107 -17.26 9.37 -2.37
CA GLY A 107 -17.39 9.90 -3.72
C GLY A 107 -16.69 9.02 -4.75
N ILE A 108 -15.98 9.62 -5.69
CA ILE A 108 -15.25 8.91 -6.74
C ILE A 108 -13.92 8.43 -6.18
N ILE A 109 -13.76 7.13 -5.93
CA ILE A 109 -12.52 6.56 -5.38
C ILE A 109 -11.64 5.90 -6.44
N SER A 110 -12.21 5.59 -7.60
CA SER A 110 -11.50 5.04 -8.75
C SER A 110 -12.17 5.46 -10.07
N TYR A 111 -11.42 5.38 -11.17
CA TYR A 111 -11.93 5.63 -12.52
C TYR A 111 -10.97 5.03 -13.54
N SER A 112 -11.41 4.86 -14.80
CA SER A 112 -10.55 4.43 -15.90
C SER A 112 -10.85 5.19 -17.19
N TRP A 113 -9.81 5.35 -18.02
CA TRP A 113 -9.92 5.95 -19.34
C TRP A 113 -10.38 4.93 -20.38
N SER A 114 -11.20 5.38 -21.33
CA SER A 114 -11.36 4.66 -22.60
C SER A 114 -10.06 4.71 -23.42
N PRO A 115 -9.78 3.70 -24.26
CA PRO A 115 -8.53 3.63 -25.02
C PRO A 115 -8.27 4.84 -25.93
N ASP A 116 -9.33 5.49 -26.42
CA ASP A 116 -9.27 6.68 -27.25
C ASP A 116 -9.05 8.00 -26.47
N GLY A 117 -9.02 7.93 -25.12
CA GLY A 117 -8.86 9.10 -24.25
C GLY A 117 -10.03 10.10 -24.26
N LYS A 118 -11.23 9.67 -24.73
CA LYS A 118 -12.39 10.55 -24.83
C LYS A 118 -13.42 10.36 -23.73
N ARG A 119 -13.43 9.18 -23.10
CA ARG A 119 -14.43 8.84 -22.09
C ARG A 119 -13.77 8.30 -20.82
N LEU A 120 -14.46 8.48 -19.73
CA LEU A 120 -14.11 7.96 -18.41
C LEU A 120 -15.18 7.00 -17.92
N LEU A 121 -14.77 5.87 -17.38
CA LEU A 121 -15.61 4.94 -16.66
C LEU A 121 -15.45 5.19 -15.17
N VAL A 122 -16.54 5.53 -14.49
CA VAL A 122 -16.55 5.95 -13.09
C VAL A 122 -17.50 5.07 -12.30
N PRO A 123 -16.97 4.13 -11.49
CA PRO A 123 -17.78 3.41 -10.51
C PRO A 123 -18.01 4.32 -9.28
N ILE A 124 -19.25 4.36 -8.81
CA ILE A 124 -19.61 5.08 -7.59
C ILE A 124 -20.87 4.46 -6.96
N ALA A 125 -20.79 4.10 -5.68
CA ALA A 125 -21.91 3.55 -4.88
C ALA A 125 -22.64 2.39 -5.58
N GLY A 126 -21.91 1.44 -6.18
CA GLY A 126 -22.48 0.26 -6.85
C GLY A 126 -23.09 0.53 -8.22
N ASN A 127 -22.98 1.77 -8.72
CA ASN A 127 -23.39 2.19 -10.04
C ASN A 127 -22.16 2.46 -10.93
N LEU A 128 -22.35 2.41 -12.24
CA LEU A 128 -21.28 2.59 -13.22
C LEU A 128 -21.67 3.65 -14.24
N TYR A 129 -20.91 4.73 -14.31
CA TYR A 129 -21.14 5.84 -15.21
C TYR A 129 -20.07 5.90 -16.30
N LEU A 130 -20.49 6.17 -17.53
CA LEU A 130 -19.62 6.52 -18.66
C LEU A 130 -19.76 8.01 -18.94
N ILE A 131 -18.64 8.73 -18.90
CA ILE A 131 -18.60 10.19 -18.97
C ILE A 131 -17.76 10.61 -20.17
N ASP A 132 -18.33 11.37 -21.09
CA ASP A 132 -17.60 12.05 -22.16
C ASP A 132 -16.90 13.27 -21.58
N VAL A 133 -15.58 13.37 -21.73
CA VAL A 133 -14.80 14.48 -21.16
C VAL A 133 -15.08 15.84 -21.84
N ALA A 134 -15.65 15.83 -23.05
CA ALA A 134 -16.11 17.04 -23.72
C ALA A 134 -17.45 17.53 -23.18
N LYS A 135 -18.24 16.65 -22.55
CA LYS A 135 -19.58 16.94 -21.98
C LYS A 135 -19.72 16.25 -20.61
N PRO A 136 -18.90 16.62 -19.61
CA PRO A 136 -18.83 15.89 -18.35
C PRO A 136 -20.15 15.90 -17.55
N ASP A 137 -20.97 16.91 -17.71
CA ASP A 137 -22.28 17.04 -17.04
C ASP A 137 -23.35 16.06 -17.60
N ALA A 138 -23.09 15.45 -18.76
CA ALA A 138 -23.97 14.46 -19.40
C ALA A 138 -23.52 13.03 -19.10
N ALA A 139 -23.27 12.70 -17.80
CA ALA A 139 -22.88 11.37 -17.36
C ALA A 139 -23.98 10.35 -17.70
N ARG A 140 -23.62 9.25 -18.37
CA ARG A 140 -24.54 8.17 -18.73
C ARG A 140 -24.39 7.01 -17.75
N LEU A 141 -25.46 6.66 -17.04
CA LEU A 141 -25.53 5.42 -16.28
C LEU A 141 -25.51 4.23 -17.25
N VAL A 142 -24.54 3.33 -17.11
CA VAL A 142 -24.39 2.15 -17.99
C VAL A 142 -24.70 0.85 -17.27
N ALA A 143 -24.50 0.77 -15.96
CA ALA A 143 -24.89 -0.38 -15.15
C ALA A 143 -25.19 0.05 -13.70
N SER A 144 -25.96 -0.75 -12.99
CA SER A 144 -26.33 -0.57 -11.57
C SER A 144 -26.44 -1.92 -10.86
N GLY A 145 -26.66 -1.90 -9.56
CA GLY A 145 -26.88 -3.12 -8.78
C GLY A 145 -25.57 -3.75 -8.27
N ASN A 146 -24.81 -3.01 -7.46
CA ASN A 146 -23.59 -3.51 -6.81
C ASN A 146 -22.49 -3.98 -7.77
N VAL A 147 -22.29 -3.23 -8.85
CA VAL A 147 -21.26 -3.49 -9.84
C VAL A 147 -19.87 -3.33 -9.24
N THR A 148 -18.99 -4.30 -9.42
CA THR A 148 -17.59 -4.29 -8.98
C THR A 148 -16.62 -4.55 -10.13
N ASP A 149 -15.35 -4.17 -9.97
CA ASP A 149 -14.25 -4.36 -10.92
C ASP A 149 -14.60 -3.99 -12.39
N PRO A 150 -15.12 -2.79 -12.68
CA PRO A 150 -15.52 -2.43 -14.04
C PRO A 150 -14.33 -2.11 -14.94
N LYS A 151 -14.42 -2.52 -16.23
CA LYS A 151 -13.40 -2.23 -17.24
C LYS A 151 -14.03 -1.84 -18.58
N ILE A 152 -13.36 -0.94 -19.30
CA ILE A 152 -13.58 -0.76 -20.74
C ILE A 152 -12.64 -1.73 -21.45
N SER A 153 -13.15 -2.46 -22.45
CA SER A 153 -12.34 -3.38 -23.24
C SER A 153 -11.24 -2.63 -24.02
N PRO A 154 -10.10 -3.28 -24.33
CA PRO A 154 -8.95 -2.61 -24.95
C PRO A 154 -9.23 -1.92 -26.29
N LYS A 155 -10.25 -2.37 -27.07
CA LYS A 155 -10.70 -1.69 -28.30
C LYS A 155 -11.87 -0.74 -28.05
N GLY A 156 -12.36 -0.65 -26.81
CA GLY A 156 -13.47 0.25 -26.44
C GLY A 156 -14.85 -0.21 -26.91
N LYS A 157 -15.03 -1.49 -27.29
CA LYS A 157 -16.32 -2.03 -27.75
C LYS A 157 -17.26 -2.35 -26.59
N TYR A 158 -16.69 -2.80 -25.46
CA TYR A 158 -17.45 -3.31 -24.34
C TYR A 158 -17.11 -2.59 -23.04
N VAL A 159 -18.07 -2.60 -22.12
CA VAL A 159 -17.85 -2.42 -20.68
C VAL A 159 -18.11 -3.75 -20.02
N SER A 160 -17.21 -4.22 -19.16
CA SER A 160 -17.36 -5.43 -18.38
C SER A 160 -17.33 -5.12 -16.90
N PHE A 161 -17.93 -5.97 -16.09
CA PHE A 161 -17.98 -5.85 -14.63
C PHE A 161 -18.40 -7.18 -14.00
N VAL A 162 -18.24 -7.26 -12.69
CA VAL A 162 -18.79 -8.35 -11.88
C VAL A 162 -20.01 -7.85 -11.12
N ARG A 163 -21.05 -8.67 -11.05
CA ARG A 163 -22.25 -8.48 -10.26
C ARG A 163 -22.79 -9.83 -9.79
N ASP A 164 -23.12 -9.94 -8.51
CA ASP A 164 -23.63 -11.18 -7.91
C ASP A 164 -22.79 -12.41 -8.27
N GLN A 165 -21.45 -12.31 -8.03
CA GLN A 165 -20.47 -13.38 -8.26
C GLN A 165 -20.35 -13.83 -9.73
N ASN A 166 -20.85 -13.05 -10.70
CA ASN A 166 -20.84 -13.37 -12.11
C ASN A 166 -20.29 -12.25 -12.99
N LEU A 167 -19.65 -12.63 -14.09
CA LEU A 167 -19.05 -11.73 -15.06
C LEU A 167 -20.06 -11.32 -16.13
N TYR A 168 -20.17 -10.03 -16.38
CA TYR A 168 -21.04 -9.41 -17.37
C TYR A 168 -20.29 -8.55 -18.36
N VAL A 169 -20.88 -8.37 -19.53
CA VAL A 169 -20.44 -7.38 -20.54
C VAL A 169 -21.63 -6.58 -21.06
N ILE A 170 -21.39 -5.31 -21.38
CA ILE A 170 -22.32 -4.44 -22.11
C ILE A 170 -21.64 -4.06 -23.42
N ASP A 171 -22.30 -4.32 -24.54
CA ASP A 171 -21.91 -3.80 -25.84
C ASP A 171 -22.24 -2.30 -25.92
N LEU A 172 -21.22 -1.48 -26.09
CA LEU A 172 -21.38 -0.01 -26.03
C LEU A 172 -22.11 0.58 -27.24
N ALA A 173 -22.14 -0.14 -28.36
CA ALA A 173 -22.85 0.30 -29.56
C ALA A 173 -24.36 0.06 -29.45
N THR A 174 -24.75 -1.08 -28.87
CA THR A 174 -26.16 -1.48 -28.77
C THR A 174 -26.76 -1.21 -27.38
N GLY A 175 -25.93 -1.03 -26.35
CA GLY A 175 -26.34 -0.95 -24.97
C GLY A 175 -26.81 -2.27 -24.36
N LYS A 176 -26.68 -3.40 -25.09
CA LYS A 176 -27.16 -4.70 -24.63
C LYS A 176 -26.20 -5.32 -23.60
N GLU A 177 -26.77 -5.63 -22.42
CA GLU A 177 -26.07 -6.37 -21.37
C GLU A 177 -26.17 -7.89 -21.63
N LYS A 178 -25.09 -8.63 -21.32
CA LYS A 178 -25.00 -10.07 -21.39
C LYS A 178 -24.23 -10.64 -20.23
N ALA A 179 -24.80 -11.62 -19.52
CA ALA A 179 -24.06 -12.45 -18.57
C ALA A 179 -23.13 -13.41 -19.32
N LEU A 180 -21.86 -13.41 -18.98
CA LEU A 180 -20.88 -14.37 -19.51
C LEU A 180 -20.78 -15.61 -18.63
N THR A 181 -21.10 -15.49 -17.34
CA THR A 181 -21.22 -16.58 -16.38
C THR A 181 -22.54 -16.46 -15.64
N THR A 182 -23.10 -17.58 -15.16
CA THR A 182 -24.41 -17.63 -14.51
C THR A 182 -24.44 -18.62 -13.33
N ASP A 183 -23.32 -19.29 -13.07
CA ASP A 183 -23.23 -20.34 -12.03
C ASP A 183 -22.61 -19.82 -10.72
N GLY A 184 -22.21 -18.55 -10.68
CA GLY A 184 -21.69 -17.90 -9.48
C GLY A 184 -22.78 -17.72 -8.42
N LYS A 185 -22.63 -18.39 -7.28
CA LYS A 185 -23.52 -18.29 -6.11
C LYS A 185 -22.88 -18.94 -4.89
N GLY A 186 -23.20 -18.44 -3.70
CA GLY A 186 -22.74 -19.01 -2.43
C GLY A 186 -21.21 -18.97 -2.31
N THR A 187 -20.56 -20.14 -2.36
CA THR A 187 -19.10 -20.27 -2.26
C THR A 187 -18.41 -20.20 -3.61
N LEU A 188 -19.16 -20.19 -4.72
CA LEU A 188 -18.62 -20.19 -6.06
C LEU A 188 -18.66 -18.80 -6.69
N HIS A 189 -17.50 -18.31 -7.16
CA HIS A 189 -17.31 -16.97 -7.69
C HIS A 189 -16.66 -17.01 -9.08
N ASN A 190 -17.07 -16.10 -9.95
CA ASN A 190 -16.52 -15.90 -11.29
C ASN A 190 -16.09 -14.45 -11.50
N GLY A 191 -14.88 -14.23 -11.96
CA GLY A 191 -14.37 -12.89 -12.27
C GLY A 191 -13.94 -12.07 -11.06
N GLU A 192 -13.85 -12.68 -9.89
CA GLU A 192 -13.39 -12.07 -8.64
C GLU A 192 -12.09 -12.69 -8.16
N ALA A 193 -11.42 -12.04 -7.23
CA ALA A 193 -10.27 -12.55 -6.50
C ALA A 193 -10.70 -12.96 -5.09
N GLU A 194 -10.24 -14.12 -4.61
CA GLU A 194 -10.51 -14.64 -3.28
C GLU A 194 -9.81 -13.80 -2.18
N PHE A 195 -10.15 -14.04 -0.92
CA PHE A 195 -9.70 -13.26 0.23
C PHE A 195 -8.18 -13.06 0.29
N VAL A 196 -7.38 -14.14 0.23
CA VAL A 196 -5.90 -14.02 0.32
C VAL A 196 -5.27 -13.36 -0.91
N ALA A 197 -5.91 -13.48 -2.08
CA ALA A 197 -5.46 -12.75 -3.27
C ALA A 197 -5.66 -11.24 -3.11
N GLN A 198 -6.78 -10.81 -2.54
CA GLN A 198 -7.04 -9.40 -2.28
C GLN A 198 -6.14 -8.85 -1.18
N GLU A 199 -6.07 -9.50 -0.02
CA GLU A 199 -5.35 -9.00 1.15
C GLU A 199 -3.83 -9.09 0.99
N GLU A 200 -3.30 -10.21 0.50
CA GLU A 200 -1.87 -10.52 0.56
C GLU A 200 -1.15 -10.44 -0.81
N MET A 201 -1.88 -10.65 -1.89
CA MET A 201 -1.31 -10.54 -3.24
C MET A 201 -1.63 -9.19 -3.89
N HIS A 202 -2.42 -8.31 -3.25
CA HIS A 202 -2.91 -7.05 -3.81
C HIS A 202 -3.59 -7.23 -5.16
N GLN A 203 -4.33 -8.32 -5.32
CA GLN A 203 -5.03 -8.70 -6.53
C GLN A 203 -6.53 -8.41 -6.36
N PHE A 204 -6.97 -7.24 -6.80
CA PHE A 204 -8.36 -6.79 -6.67
C PHE A 204 -9.21 -7.06 -7.90
N THR A 205 -8.60 -7.58 -8.97
CA THR A 205 -9.27 -7.95 -10.22
C THR A 205 -9.26 -9.46 -10.43
N GLY A 206 -10.38 -9.98 -10.92
CA GLY A 206 -10.51 -11.41 -11.21
C GLY A 206 -10.61 -11.72 -12.70
N TYR A 207 -10.50 -10.74 -13.64
CA TYR A 207 -10.58 -11.04 -15.07
C TYR A 207 -9.74 -10.08 -15.93
N TYR A 208 -9.39 -10.52 -17.13
CA TYR A 208 -8.38 -9.91 -17.99
C TYR A 208 -8.81 -9.97 -19.45
N TRP A 209 -8.99 -8.84 -20.10
CA TRP A 209 -9.30 -8.74 -21.51
C TRP A 209 -8.10 -9.07 -22.41
N ALA A 210 -8.33 -9.84 -23.46
CA ALA A 210 -7.40 -9.92 -24.57
C ALA A 210 -7.30 -8.55 -25.28
N PRO A 211 -6.10 -8.10 -25.71
CA PRO A 211 -5.89 -6.78 -26.32
C PRO A 211 -6.74 -6.46 -27.57
N ASP A 212 -7.27 -7.47 -28.24
CA ASP A 212 -8.11 -7.35 -29.44
C ASP A 212 -9.61 -7.45 -29.16
N ASP A 213 -10.05 -7.53 -27.90
CA ASP A 213 -11.42 -7.76 -27.43
C ASP A 213 -12.01 -9.13 -27.80
N SER A 214 -11.21 -10.10 -28.27
CA SER A 214 -11.68 -11.40 -28.71
C SER A 214 -12.09 -12.35 -27.56
N ALA A 215 -11.48 -12.16 -26.38
CA ALA A 215 -11.66 -13.03 -25.23
C ALA A 215 -11.45 -12.31 -23.90
N ILE A 216 -11.98 -12.92 -22.84
CA ILE A 216 -11.70 -12.56 -21.45
C ILE A 216 -11.16 -13.81 -20.75
N ALA A 217 -10.00 -13.71 -20.12
CA ALA A 217 -9.56 -14.69 -19.14
C ALA A 217 -10.16 -14.29 -17.78
N TYR A 218 -10.72 -15.25 -17.03
CA TYR A 218 -11.28 -14.95 -15.72
C TYR A 218 -10.96 -16.03 -14.69
N ARG A 219 -10.79 -15.61 -13.46
CA ARG A 219 -10.68 -16.47 -12.29
C ARG A 219 -12.03 -17.06 -11.95
N ARG A 220 -12.02 -18.31 -11.56
CA ARG A 220 -13.13 -18.97 -10.89
C ARG A 220 -12.60 -19.54 -9.59
N TYR A 221 -13.27 -19.34 -8.50
CA TYR A 221 -12.88 -19.98 -7.24
C TYR A 221 -14.09 -20.53 -6.47
N ASP A 222 -13.82 -21.57 -5.71
CA ASP A 222 -14.78 -22.17 -4.77
C ASP A 222 -14.15 -22.19 -3.37
N GLU A 223 -14.77 -21.49 -2.44
CA GLU A 223 -14.34 -21.43 -1.04
C GLU A 223 -15.10 -22.38 -0.11
N ALA A 224 -15.81 -23.39 -0.66
CA ALA A 224 -16.60 -24.33 0.14
C ALA A 224 -15.78 -25.05 1.23
N GLN A 225 -14.52 -25.33 0.94
CA GLN A 225 -13.62 -26.01 1.88
C GLN A 225 -12.87 -25.06 2.85
N VAL A 226 -12.97 -23.73 2.65
CA VAL A 226 -12.34 -22.74 3.53
C VAL A 226 -13.14 -22.69 4.83
N PRO A 227 -12.49 -22.83 6.01
CA PRO A 227 -13.20 -22.75 7.29
C PRO A 227 -13.94 -21.42 7.47
N VAL A 228 -15.07 -21.48 8.16
CA VAL A 228 -15.86 -20.31 8.53
C VAL A 228 -15.39 -19.80 9.88
N ALA A 229 -14.82 -18.61 9.90
CA ALA A 229 -14.57 -17.87 11.13
C ALA A 229 -15.83 -17.09 11.49
N ARG A 230 -16.48 -17.45 12.60
CA ARG A 230 -17.55 -16.64 13.19
C ARG A 230 -16.93 -15.51 13.97
N ARG A 231 -17.28 -14.29 13.61
CA ARG A 231 -16.86 -13.09 14.34
C ARG A 231 -18.04 -12.20 14.64
N PHE A 232 -17.93 -11.45 15.72
CA PHE A 232 -18.92 -10.47 16.08
C PHE A 232 -18.48 -9.11 15.59
N GLU A 233 -19.31 -8.44 14.80
CA GLU A 233 -19.17 -7.01 14.53
C GLU A 233 -20.01 -6.26 15.56
N ILE A 234 -19.36 -5.69 16.56
CA ILE A 234 -20.03 -4.98 17.65
C ILE A 234 -20.06 -3.49 17.30
N TYR A 235 -21.24 -2.97 17.12
CA TYR A 235 -21.55 -1.56 16.89
C TYR A 235 -22.07 -0.90 18.15
N ALA A 236 -22.33 0.40 18.12
CA ALA A 236 -22.87 1.13 19.27
C ALA A 236 -24.30 0.72 19.64
N ASP A 237 -25.08 0.26 18.66
CA ASP A 237 -26.52 0.00 18.74
C ASP A 237 -26.92 -1.45 18.46
N ARG A 238 -25.98 -2.28 17.96
CA ARG A 238 -26.26 -3.67 17.60
C ARG A 238 -25.01 -4.53 17.58
N THR A 239 -25.20 -5.82 17.51
CA THR A 239 -24.16 -6.81 17.24
C THR A 239 -24.60 -7.70 16.10
N ASP A 240 -23.78 -7.75 15.06
CA ASP A 240 -23.98 -8.63 13.92
C ASP A 240 -23.05 -9.86 14.05
N VAL A 241 -23.59 -11.05 13.77
CA VAL A 241 -22.80 -12.28 13.68
C VAL A 241 -22.43 -12.48 12.21
N VAL A 242 -21.13 -12.37 11.91
CA VAL A 242 -20.62 -12.51 10.55
C VAL A 242 -19.91 -13.85 10.39
N GLU A 243 -20.33 -14.62 9.41
CA GLU A 243 -19.67 -15.86 8.98
C GLU A 243 -18.74 -15.51 7.82
N GLN A 244 -17.44 -15.39 8.10
CA GLN A 244 -16.41 -15.07 7.13
C GLN A 244 -15.64 -16.34 6.78
N ARG A 245 -15.51 -16.66 5.49
CA ARG A 245 -14.54 -17.64 5.01
C ARG A 245 -13.14 -17.08 5.19
N TYR A 246 -12.40 -17.64 6.16
CA TYR A 246 -11.07 -17.13 6.52
C TYR A 246 -10.10 -18.30 6.65
N PRO A 247 -9.15 -18.45 5.72
CA PRO A 247 -8.17 -19.54 5.77
C PRO A 247 -7.03 -19.15 6.71
N ALA A 248 -7.09 -19.56 7.99
CA ALA A 248 -5.99 -19.39 8.92
C ALA A 248 -4.81 -20.33 8.59
N ALA A 249 -3.61 -20.01 9.07
CA ALA A 249 -2.41 -20.80 8.81
C ALA A 249 -2.62 -22.30 9.11
N GLY A 250 -2.40 -23.14 8.12
CA GLY A 250 -2.64 -24.59 8.16
C GLY A 250 -4.00 -25.02 7.58
N ASP A 251 -4.94 -24.13 7.44
CA ASP A 251 -6.27 -24.43 6.90
C ASP A 251 -6.24 -24.63 5.37
N LYS A 252 -7.36 -25.09 4.82
CA LYS A 252 -7.56 -25.21 3.38
C LYS A 252 -7.84 -23.84 2.78
N ASN A 253 -7.23 -23.56 1.61
CA ASN A 253 -7.53 -22.40 0.77
C ASN A 253 -8.74 -22.65 -0.13
N ALA A 254 -9.27 -21.59 -0.75
CA ALA A 254 -10.18 -21.71 -1.87
C ALA A 254 -9.53 -22.49 -3.04
N ILE A 255 -10.30 -23.29 -3.74
CA ILE A 255 -9.87 -23.93 -4.99
C ILE A 255 -9.99 -22.89 -6.10
N VAL A 256 -8.88 -22.59 -6.78
CA VAL A 256 -8.82 -21.58 -7.83
C VAL A 256 -8.75 -22.23 -9.22
N GLY A 257 -9.45 -21.64 -10.17
CA GLY A 257 -9.43 -21.99 -11.59
C GLY A 257 -9.22 -20.78 -12.48
N LEU A 258 -8.81 -21.01 -13.73
CA LEU A 258 -8.66 -19.99 -14.75
C LEU A 258 -9.41 -20.44 -16.00
N ARG A 259 -10.20 -19.55 -16.59
CA ARG A 259 -11.04 -19.84 -17.75
C ARG A 259 -10.89 -18.75 -18.81
N ILE A 260 -11.13 -19.11 -20.06
CA ILE A 260 -11.20 -18.17 -21.19
C ILE A 260 -12.63 -18.20 -21.73
N VAL A 261 -13.28 -17.03 -21.82
CA VAL A 261 -14.63 -16.88 -22.37
C VAL A 261 -14.67 -15.91 -23.54
N SER A 262 -15.45 -16.24 -24.56
CA SER A 262 -15.73 -15.31 -25.67
C SER A 262 -16.84 -14.33 -25.30
N PRO A 263 -16.64 -13.02 -25.39
CA PRO A 263 -17.69 -12.03 -25.09
C PRO A 263 -18.83 -12.09 -26.12
N VAL A 264 -18.56 -12.58 -27.34
CA VAL A 264 -19.54 -12.71 -28.41
C VAL A 264 -20.41 -13.95 -28.22
N SER A 265 -19.82 -15.15 -28.21
CA SER A 265 -20.58 -16.42 -28.12
C SER A 265 -20.96 -16.78 -26.68
N GLY A 266 -20.14 -16.43 -25.68
CA GLY A 266 -20.23 -16.93 -24.32
C GLY A 266 -19.58 -18.30 -24.13
N ALA A 267 -18.98 -18.87 -25.19
CA ALA A 267 -18.27 -20.15 -25.09
C ALA A 267 -17.07 -20.04 -24.15
N THR A 268 -17.01 -20.93 -23.16
CA THR A 268 -16.00 -20.96 -22.12
C THR A 268 -15.12 -22.19 -22.23
N ARG A 269 -13.83 -22.05 -21.92
CA ARG A 269 -12.84 -23.14 -21.90
C ARG A 269 -12.01 -23.05 -20.63
N ASP A 270 -11.75 -24.20 -20.01
CA ASP A 270 -10.93 -24.30 -18.81
C ASP A 270 -9.43 -24.30 -19.18
N VAL A 271 -8.63 -23.57 -18.43
CA VAL A 271 -7.17 -23.61 -18.49
C VAL A 271 -6.68 -24.61 -17.45
N ASP A 272 -5.92 -25.61 -17.85
CA ASP A 272 -5.34 -26.57 -16.93
C ASP A 272 -4.29 -25.90 -16.04
N LEU A 273 -4.49 -25.87 -14.72
CA LEU A 273 -3.55 -25.36 -13.74
C LEU A 273 -2.59 -26.44 -13.20
N GLY A 274 -2.69 -27.69 -13.70
CA GLY A 274 -1.93 -28.85 -13.26
C GLY A 274 -2.66 -29.67 -12.18
N PRO A 275 -2.11 -30.82 -11.78
CA PRO A 275 -2.79 -31.77 -10.91
C PRO A 275 -2.89 -31.31 -9.45
N GLU A 276 -1.97 -30.44 -9.01
CA GLU A 276 -2.00 -29.87 -7.67
C GLU A 276 -2.99 -28.71 -7.61
N GLN A 277 -4.02 -28.85 -6.78
CA GLN A 277 -5.08 -27.86 -6.61
C GLN A 277 -4.82 -26.84 -5.50
N ASP A 278 -3.96 -27.20 -4.52
CA ASP A 278 -3.59 -26.29 -3.40
C ASP A 278 -2.46 -25.37 -3.84
N ILE A 279 -2.80 -24.38 -4.62
CA ILE A 279 -1.89 -23.43 -5.26
C ILE A 279 -2.41 -22.00 -5.12
N TYR A 280 -1.54 -21.04 -5.43
CA TYR A 280 -1.93 -19.66 -5.65
C TYR A 280 -1.86 -19.32 -7.15
N LEU A 281 -2.97 -18.83 -7.70
CA LEU A 281 -3.04 -18.18 -9.01
C LEU A 281 -2.74 -16.69 -8.78
N VAL A 282 -1.50 -16.28 -9.01
CA VAL A 282 -1.02 -14.95 -8.57
C VAL A 282 -1.45 -13.84 -9.52
N ARG A 283 -1.14 -13.97 -10.81
CA ARG A 283 -1.45 -12.99 -11.86
C ARG A 283 -1.82 -13.71 -13.16
N ALA A 284 -2.55 -13.01 -14.02
CA ALA A 284 -2.73 -13.41 -15.42
C ALA A 284 -2.65 -12.17 -16.32
N ASP A 285 -2.16 -12.34 -17.54
CA ASP A 285 -2.03 -11.29 -18.54
C ASP A 285 -2.03 -11.90 -19.94
N TRP A 286 -2.23 -11.08 -20.97
CA TRP A 286 -2.23 -11.49 -22.35
C TRP A 286 -0.99 -10.98 -23.09
N THR A 287 -0.49 -11.76 -24.05
CA THR A 287 0.48 -11.26 -25.02
C THR A 287 -0.15 -10.14 -25.88
N ALA A 288 0.68 -9.22 -26.37
CA ALA A 288 0.21 -8.07 -27.15
C ALA A 288 -0.59 -8.43 -28.40
N ASP A 289 -0.34 -9.60 -28.99
CA ASP A 289 -1.04 -10.16 -30.15
C ASP A 289 -2.31 -10.97 -29.81
N SER A 290 -2.69 -11.03 -28.52
CA SER A 290 -3.85 -11.79 -28.01
C SER A 290 -3.78 -13.31 -28.21
N ARG A 291 -2.66 -13.87 -28.69
CA ARG A 291 -2.55 -15.30 -29.00
C ARG A 291 -2.29 -16.16 -27.78
N GLN A 292 -1.70 -15.61 -26.74
CA GLN A 292 -1.37 -16.36 -25.54
C GLN A 292 -1.88 -15.65 -24.29
N LEU A 293 -2.52 -16.42 -23.41
CA LEU A 293 -2.73 -16.07 -22.03
C LEU A 293 -1.51 -16.50 -21.23
N VAL A 294 -1.01 -15.65 -20.37
CA VAL A 294 0.13 -15.96 -19.50
C VAL A 294 -0.29 -15.80 -18.05
N PHE A 295 0.04 -16.77 -17.21
CA PHE A 295 -0.32 -16.71 -15.79
C PHE A 295 0.82 -17.14 -14.88
N GLN A 296 0.80 -16.62 -13.66
CA GLN A 296 1.72 -16.97 -12.60
C GLN A 296 1.06 -17.95 -11.65
N ARG A 297 1.65 -19.14 -11.53
CA ARG A 297 1.26 -20.21 -10.61
C ARG A 297 2.33 -20.37 -9.54
N GLN A 298 1.95 -20.18 -8.28
CA GLN A 298 2.84 -20.36 -7.12
C GLN A 298 2.39 -21.57 -6.31
N THR A 299 3.35 -22.35 -5.79
CA THR A 299 3.06 -23.47 -4.89
C THR A 299 2.57 -22.96 -3.53
N ARG A 300 1.83 -23.78 -2.77
CA ARG A 300 1.32 -23.42 -1.45
C ARG A 300 2.42 -22.99 -0.49
N ASP A 301 3.57 -23.64 -0.50
CA ASP A 301 4.75 -23.29 0.28
C ASP A 301 5.48 -22.04 -0.23
N GLN A 302 5.00 -21.45 -1.32
CA GLN A 302 5.52 -20.24 -1.98
C GLN A 302 7.00 -20.31 -2.39
N LYS A 303 7.61 -21.49 -2.38
CA LYS A 303 9.03 -21.68 -2.75
C LYS A 303 9.27 -21.80 -4.26
N LYS A 304 8.20 -21.99 -5.02
CA LYS A 304 8.25 -22.10 -6.48
C LYS A 304 7.16 -21.26 -7.13
N LEU A 305 7.55 -20.40 -8.06
CA LEU A 305 6.65 -19.64 -8.91
C LEU A 305 6.98 -19.94 -10.38
N LYS A 306 5.95 -20.29 -11.17
CA LYS A 306 6.07 -20.51 -12.60
C LYS A 306 5.29 -19.44 -13.36
N LEU A 307 5.91 -18.89 -14.42
CA LEU A 307 5.22 -18.14 -15.46
C LEU A 307 4.91 -19.11 -16.60
N ILE A 308 3.63 -19.30 -16.91
CA ILE A 308 3.15 -20.29 -17.86
C ILE A 308 2.39 -19.57 -18.97
N ALA A 309 2.75 -19.85 -20.23
CA ALA A 309 2.02 -19.38 -21.40
C ALA A 309 1.07 -20.48 -21.90
N VAL A 310 -0.14 -20.06 -22.28
CA VAL A 310 -1.22 -20.89 -22.81
C VAL A 310 -1.61 -20.35 -24.17
N ASP A 311 -1.56 -21.17 -25.21
CA ASP A 311 -2.13 -20.81 -26.50
C ASP A 311 -3.64 -20.66 -26.41
N ALA A 312 -4.15 -19.49 -26.79
CA ALA A 312 -5.55 -19.14 -26.58
C ALA A 312 -6.53 -19.99 -27.42
N THR A 313 -6.05 -20.68 -28.45
CA THR A 313 -6.87 -21.52 -29.36
C THR A 313 -6.78 -22.98 -28.99
N THR A 314 -5.59 -23.51 -28.80
CA THR A 314 -5.35 -24.95 -28.59
C THR A 314 -5.29 -25.35 -27.13
N LEU A 315 -5.12 -24.37 -26.21
CA LEU A 315 -4.83 -24.54 -24.80
C LEU A 315 -3.49 -25.25 -24.51
N ALA A 316 -2.64 -25.44 -25.51
CA ALA A 316 -1.29 -25.97 -25.31
C ALA A 316 -0.48 -25.04 -24.42
N GLN A 317 0.26 -25.63 -23.47
CA GLN A 317 0.97 -24.88 -22.44
C GLN A 317 2.47 -25.04 -22.51
N ARG A 318 3.20 -24.01 -22.08
CA ARG A 318 4.65 -24.08 -21.86
C ARG A 318 5.06 -23.21 -20.69
N VAL A 319 6.04 -23.64 -19.93
CA VAL A 319 6.64 -22.85 -18.86
C VAL A 319 7.65 -21.90 -19.47
N LEU A 320 7.47 -20.59 -19.23
CA LEU A 320 8.41 -19.53 -19.66
C LEU A 320 9.49 -19.28 -18.61
N VAL A 321 9.11 -19.15 -17.33
CA VAL A 321 10.04 -18.89 -16.23
C VAL A 321 9.70 -19.78 -15.06
N THR A 322 10.72 -20.26 -14.35
CA THR A 322 10.59 -20.85 -13.03
C THR A 322 11.51 -20.12 -12.06
N GLU A 323 10.91 -19.50 -11.07
CA GLU A 323 11.63 -18.94 -9.91
C GLU A 323 11.54 -19.91 -8.74
N THR A 324 12.66 -20.09 -8.04
CA THR A 324 12.73 -20.94 -6.84
C THR A 324 13.50 -20.24 -5.74
N ALA A 325 13.11 -20.49 -4.51
CA ALA A 325 13.79 -19.95 -3.32
C ALA A 325 13.78 -20.98 -2.19
N LYS A 326 14.76 -20.90 -1.29
CA LYS A 326 14.78 -21.72 -0.07
C LYS A 326 13.73 -21.27 0.96
N THR A 327 13.37 -20.00 0.91
CA THR A 327 12.43 -19.34 1.81
C THR A 327 11.09 -19.12 1.08
N TRP A 328 10.95 -18.08 0.28
CA TRP A 328 9.77 -17.82 -0.56
C TRP A 328 10.16 -17.12 -1.86
N THR A 329 9.38 -17.28 -2.90
CA THR A 329 9.51 -16.52 -4.16
C THR A 329 8.67 -15.25 -4.10
N LYS A 330 9.23 -14.15 -4.60
CA LYS A 330 8.49 -12.89 -4.74
C LYS A 330 7.39 -13.01 -5.80
N ILE A 331 6.21 -12.49 -5.51
CA ILE A 331 5.17 -12.22 -6.51
C ILE A 331 5.71 -11.16 -7.47
N ASN A 332 5.49 -11.32 -8.76
CA ASN A 332 6.05 -10.46 -9.79
C ASN A 332 4.97 -9.65 -10.52
N ASP A 333 5.01 -8.33 -10.34
CA ASP A 333 4.14 -7.36 -11.02
C ASP A 333 4.83 -6.70 -12.23
N ASP A 334 6.10 -7.01 -12.47
CA ASP A 334 6.95 -6.35 -13.46
C ASP A 334 7.07 -7.17 -14.77
N LEU A 335 6.00 -7.86 -15.15
CA LEU A 335 5.90 -8.51 -16.47
C LEU A 335 5.52 -7.49 -17.54
N ARG A 336 6.30 -7.42 -18.61
CA ARG A 336 5.99 -6.56 -19.78
C ARG A 336 6.39 -7.27 -21.07
N PHE A 337 5.42 -7.65 -21.88
CA PHE A 337 5.66 -8.14 -23.24
C PHE A 337 6.07 -6.97 -24.16
N LEU A 338 7.07 -7.20 -25.01
CA LEU A 338 7.43 -6.24 -26.04
C LEU A 338 6.40 -6.29 -27.18
N ALA A 339 6.10 -5.13 -27.75
CA ALA A 339 5.06 -4.98 -28.78
C ALA A 339 5.42 -5.69 -30.08
N ASP A 340 6.72 -5.83 -30.37
CA ASP A 340 7.23 -6.55 -31.54
C ASP A 340 7.18 -8.09 -31.38
N GLY A 341 6.78 -8.59 -30.19
CA GLY A 341 6.73 -10.02 -29.90
C GLY A 341 8.10 -10.69 -29.72
N SER A 342 9.20 -9.94 -29.66
CA SER A 342 10.57 -10.48 -29.58
C SER A 342 10.95 -11.01 -28.19
N GLY A 343 10.15 -10.72 -27.17
CA GLY A 343 10.42 -11.13 -25.80
C GLY A 343 9.59 -10.41 -24.76
N PHE A 344 10.01 -10.57 -23.52
CA PHE A 344 9.38 -9.91 -22.38
C PHE A 344 10.38 -9.53 -21.29
N ILE A 345 10.07 -8.49 -20.54
CA ILE A 345 10.81 -8.08 -19.32
C ILE A 345 10.18 -8.78 -18.13
N TRP A 346 11.04 -9.29 -17.26
CA TRP A 346 10.69 -9.96 -16.01
C TRP A 346 11.62 -9.53 -14.89
N ALA A 347 11.07 -9.21 -13.72
CA ALA A 347 11.88 -8.98 -12.53
C ALA A 347 12.21 -10.29 -11.83
N SER A 348 13.44 -10.45 -11.35
CA SER A 348 13.88 -11.68 -10.68
C SER A 348 14.88 -11.37 -9.58
N GLU A 349 14.81 -12.13 -8.49
CA GLU A 349 15.77 -12.07 -7.38
C GLU A 349 16.89 -13.10 -7.50
N ARG A 350 17.11 -13.70 -8.70
CA ARG A 350 18.12 -14.74 -8.96
C ARG A 350 19.55 -14.35 -8.63
N SER A 351 19.84 -13.05 -8.57
CA SER A 351 21.15 -12.50 -8.17
C SER A 351 21.25 -12.15 -6.68
N GLY A 352 20.23 -12.47 -5.87
CA GLY A 352 20.12 -12.08 -4.46
C GLY A 352 19.46 -10.70 -4.24
N ARG A 353 19.20 -9.96 -5.34
CA ARG A 353 18.49 -8.68 -5.36
C ARG A 353 17.51 -8.65 -6.51
N ASN A 354 16.43 -7.88 -6.39
CA ASN A 354 15.46 -7.74 -7.47
C ASN A 354 16.05 -6.91 -8.61
N HIS A 355 16.22 -7.53 -9.78
CA HIS A 355 16.68 -6.90 -11.01
C HIS A 355 15.79 -7.26 -12.20
N LEU A 356 15.82 -6.43 -13.25
CA LEU A 356 15.09 -6.62 -14.49
C LEU A 356 15.94 -7.41 -15.49
N TYR A 357 15.31 -8.36 -16.18
CA TYR A 357 15.91 -9.19 -17.21
C TYR A 357 15.03 -9.20 -18.46
N LEU A 358 15.65 -9.21 -19.63
CA LEU A 358 14.97 -9.45 -20.89
C LEU A 358 15.06 -10.94 -21.23
N PHE A 359 13.91 -11.52 -21.54
CA PHE A 359 13.74 -12.91 -21.99
C PHE A 359 13.26 -12.95 -23.43
N ASP A 360 13.57 -14.02 -24.15
CA ASP A 360 12.85 -14.35 -25.38
C ASP A 360 11.49 -14.99 -25.09
N MET A 361 10.65 -15.17 -26.11
CA MET A 361 9.33 -15.76 -25.94
C MET A 361 9.34 -17.25 -25.59
N ASN A 362 10.51 -17.91 -25.58
CA ASN A 362 10.70 -19.28 -25.12
C ASN A 362 11.16 -19.35 -23.66
N GLY A 363 11.34 -18.20 -23.00
CA GLY A 363 11.75 -18.11 -21.59
C GLY A 363 13.25 -18.19 -21.37
N LYS A 364 14.07 -18.05 -22.42
CA LYS A 364 15.52 -17.94 -22.29
C LYS A 364 15.91 -16.50 -22.00
N VAL A 365 16.75 -16.29 -20.98
CA VAL A 365 17.32 -14.97 -20.68
C VAL A 365 18.20 -14.50 -21.84
N LYS A 366 17.87 -13.35 -22.41
CA LYS A 366 18.73 -12.67 -23.40
C LYS A 366 19.85 -11.95 -22.68
N HIS A 367 19.53 -11.10 -21.73
CA HIS A 367 20.50 -10.38 -20.87
C HIS A 367 19.83 -9.74 -19.66
N ALA A 368 20.65 -9.31 -18.68
CA ALA A 368 20.20 -8.46 -17.60
C ALA A 368 20.01 -7.02 -18.11
N LEU A 369 18.92 -6.37 -17.71
CA LEU A 369 18.66 -4.95 -17.95
C LEU A 369 19.17 -4.07 -16.81
N THR A 370 19.28 -4.63 -15.60
CA THR A 370 19.82 -3.96 -14.42
C THR A 370 20.71 -4.91 -13.63
N GLN A 371 21.78 -4.38 -13.01
CA GLN A 371 22.66 -5.16 -12.14
C GLN A 371 23.41 -4.25 -11.16
N GLY A 372 23.80 -4.78 -9.99
CA GLY A 372 24.59 -4.07 -8.98
C GLY A 372 24.15 -4.37 -7.55
N ASP A 373 24.81 -3.76 -6.56
CA ASP A 373 24.49 -3.89 -5.12
C ASP A 373 23.34 -2.99 -4.67
N TRP A 374 22.30 -2.94 -5.47
CA TRP A 374 21.06 -2.22 -5.25
C TRP A 374 19.91 -3.01 -5.86
N ARG A 375 18.69 -2.59 -5.63
CA ARG A 375 17.52 -3.31 -6.15
C ARG A 375 16.60 -2.42 -6.98
N VAL A 376 15.88 -3.03 -7.89
CA VAL A 376 14.71 -2.44 -8.55
C VAL A 376 13.50 -2.57 -7.62
N ASP A 377 12.75 -1.50 -7.42
CA ASP A 377 11.47 -1.53 -6.72
C ASP A 377 10.36 -2.03 -7.66
N ASN A 378 10.24 -1.39 -8.82
CA ASN A 378 9.28 -1.77 -9.87
C ASN A 378 9.70 -1.23 -11.25
N LEU A 379 9.23 -1.88 -12.30
CA LEU A 379 9.27 -1.40 -13.68
C LEU A 379 8.26 -0.26 -13.86
N LEU A 380 8.68 0.85 -14.46
CA LEU A 380 7.83 2.02 -14.69
C LEU A 380 7.31 2.10 -16.13
N ALA A 381 8.21 1.99 -17.10
CA ALA A 381 7.85 2.07 -18.51
C ALA A 381 8.91 1.42 -19.40
N VAL A 382 8.49 1.05 -20.61
CA VAL A 382 9.38 0.61 -21.69
C VAL A 382 9.08 1.47 -22.91
N ASP A 383 10.10 2.18 -23.38
CA ASP A 383 10.09 2.90 -24.65
C ASP A 383 10.88 2.08 -25.66
N GLU A 384 10.17 1.20 -26.36
CA GLU A 384 10.78 0.29 -27.34
C GLU A 384 11.36 1.04 -28.53
N LYS A 385 10.72 2.15 -28.95
CA LYS A 385 11.18 2.99 -30.03
C LYS A 385 12.51 3.67 -29.73
N ALA A 386 12.65 4.20 -28.50
CA ALA A 386 13.90 4.81 -28.04
C ALA A 386 14.87 3.78 -27.45
N GLY A 387 14.50 2.51 -27.33
CA GLY A 387 15.30 1.44 -26.72
C GLY A 387 15.61 1.68 -25.24
N LYS A 388 14.65 2.16 -24.45
CA LYS A 388 14.83 2.56 -23.05
C LYS A 388 13.88 1.83 -22.11
N VAL A 389 14.39 1.52 -20.91
CA VAL A 389 13.61 0.91 -19.82
C VAL A 389 13.72 1.80 -18.59
N TYR A 390 12.59 2.24 -18.06
CA TYR A 390 12.47 3.08 -16.88
C TYR A 390 12.03 2.24 -15.68
N PHE A 391 12.65 2.47 -14.53
CA PHE A 391 12.35 1.72 -13.30
C PHE A 391 12.56 2.58 -12.06
N ALA A 392 11.89 2.24 -10.96
CA ALA A 392 12.10 2.83 -9.66
C ALA A 392 13.12 2.00 -8.86
N SER A 393 13.92 2.68 -8.04
CA SER A 393 14.98 2.05 -7.24
C SER A 393 15.39 2.92 -6.05
N ASN A 394 16.00 2.30 -5.06
CA ASN A 394 16.70 2.95 -3.96
C ASN A 394 18.23 2.94 -4.13
N LYS A 395 18.71 2.91 -5.38
CA LYS A 395 20.13 2.73 -5.72
C LYS A 395 21.08 3.72 -5.04
N ASP A 396 20.70 5.00 -4.97
CA ASP A 396 21.59 6.05 -4.44
C ASP A 396 21.52 6.13 -2.90
N ALA A 397 20.36 5.83 -2.30
CA ALA A 397 20.17 5.76 -0.85
C ALA A 397 18.98 4.86 -0.48
N VAL A 398 19.16 3.97 0.48
CA VAL A 398 18.09 3.04 0.92
C VAL A 398 16.79 3.75 1.35
N PRO A 399 16.82 4.90 2.07
CA PRO A 399 15.61 5.61 2.44
C PRO A 399 14.91 6.36 1.28
N ASP A 400 15.55 6.47 0.11
CA ASP A 400 15.03 7.21 -1.05
C ASP A 400 14.31 6.28 -2.04
N LYS A 401 13.50 6.89 -2.89
CA LYS A 401 12.93 6.25 -4.08
C LYS A 401 13.11 7.16 -5.28
N GLN A 402 13.84 6.71 -6.27
CA GLN A 402 14.19 7.48 -7.46
C GLN A 402 13.82 6.72 -8.72
N ALA A 403 13.56 7.43 -9.82
CA ALA A 403 13.42 6.86 -11.15
C ALA A 403 14.75 6.86 -11.92
N TYR A 404 15.00 5.76 -12.61
CA TYR A 404 16.19 5.54 -13.42
C TYR A 404 15.85 5.05 -14.81
N VAL A 405 16.80 5.16 -15.74
CA VAL A 405 16.71 4.63 -17.11
C VAL A 405 17.94 3.83 -17.48
N VAL A 406 17.72 2.73 -18.19
CA VAL A 406 18.75 1.89 -18.83
C VAL A 406 18.39 1.62 -20.28
N ALA A 407 19.37 1.18 -21.07
CA ALA A 407 19.14 0.74 -22.43
C ALA A 407 18.46 -0.65 -22.47
N LEU A 408 17.47 -0.81 -23.32
CA LEU A 408 16.75 -2.09 -23.54
C LEU A 408 17.67 -3.22 -24.04
N ASN A 409 18.77 -2.89 -24.72
CA ASN A 409 19.79 -3.83 -25.18
C ASN A 409 20.78 -4.27 -24.09
N GLY A 410 20.61 -3.83 -22.84
CA GLY A 410 21.44 -4.20 -21.71
C GLY A 410 22.81 -3.50 -21.62
N SER A 411 23.20 -2.68 -22.59
CA SER A 411 24.54 -2.05 -22.63
C SER A 411 24.85 -1.13 -21.44
N THR A 412 23.84 -0.64 -20.73
CA THR A 412 23.97 0.22 -19.56
C THR A 412 23.49 -0.42 -18.25
N ALA A 413 23.32 -1.74 -18.19
CA ALA A 413 22.74 -2.47 -17.06
C ALA A 413 23.39 -2.12 -15.70
N ALA A 414 24.72 -2.01 -15.65
CA ALA A 414 25.48 -1.67 -14.44
C ALA A 414 25.55 -0.16 -14.14
N ARG A 415 25.13 0.70 -15.06
CA ARG A 415 25.25 2.17 -14.97
C ARG A 415 23.94 2.87 -15.33
N PRO A 416 22.86 2.64 -14.58
CA PRO A 416 21.60 3.31 -14.81
C PRO A 416 21.77 4.83 -14.59
N LYS A 417 21.12 5.62 -15.46
CA LYS A 417 21.05 7.07 -15.31
C LYS A 417 19.81 7.44 -14.50
N ARG A 418 20.00 8.25 -13.45
CA ARG A 418 18.90 8.82 -12.67
C ARG A 418 18.10 9.82 -13.52
N VAL A 419 16.77 9.74 -13.45
CA VAL A 419 15.82 10.60 -14.18
C VAL A 419 15.25 11.68 -13.27
N THR A 420 14.85 11.31 -12.05
CA THR A 420 14.40 12.26 -11.00
C THR A 420 15.59 13.01 -10.43
N GLN A 421 15.41 14.28 -10.02
CA GLN A 421 16.54 15.16 -9.70
C GLN A 421 16.74 15.39 -8.20
N ALA A 422 15.68 15.77 -7.47
CA ALA A 422 15.76 16.02 -6.04
C ALA A 422 15.99 14.73 -5.25
N ASP A 423 16.69 14.81 -4.11
CA ASP A 423 16.71 13.70 -3.16
C ASP A 423 15.36 13.57 -2.46
N GLY A 424 15.06 12.36 -1.96
CA GLY A 424 13.80 12.07 -1.30
C GLY A 424 12.99 10.98 -2.01
N TRP A 425 11.68 11.10 -1.93
CA TRP A 425 10.77 10.07 -2.39
C TRP A 425 9.98 10.51 -3.61
N HIS A 426 10.10 9.75 -4.69
CA HIS A 426 9.41 9.97 -5.96
C HIS A 426 8.44 8.83 -6.27
N GLU A 427 7.17 9.16 -6.48
CA GLU A 427 6.20 8.27 -7.10
C GLU A 427 5.97 8.74 -8.54
N THR A 428 6.41 7.92 -9.49
CA THR A 428 6.39 8.30 -10.90
C THR A 428 5.38 7.47 -11.69
N SER A 429 4.61 8.11 -12.56
CA SER A 429 3.63 7.48 -13.45
C SER A 429 3.86 7.94 -14.89
N PHE A 430 4.28 7.04 -15.76
CA PHE A 430 4.56 7.32 -17.17
C PHE A 430 3.29 7.27 -18.00
N ALA A 431 3.16 8.21 -18.93
CA ALA A 431 2.16 8.13 -19.99
C ALA A 431 2.39 6.90 -20.86
N ARG A 432 1.31 6.31 -21.36
CA ARG A 432 1.38 5.10 -22.20
C ARG A 432 2.20 5.30 -23.49
N ASN A 433 2.19 6.51 -24.05
CA ASN A 433 2.99 6.90 -25.22
C ASN A 433 4.46 7.21 -24.90
N GLY A 434 4.84 7.22 -23.62
CA GLY A 434 6.21 7.48 -23.17
C GLY A 434 6.68 8.94 -23.29
N GLU A 435 5.83 9.89 -23.73
CA GLU A 435 6.23 11.27 -23.98
C GLU A 435 6.41 12.12 -22.72
N VAL A 436 5.67 11.78 -21.66
CA VAL A 436 5.74 12.45 -20.35
C VAL A 436 5.57 11.46 -19.22
N PHE A 437 6.02 11.86 -18.04
CA PHE A 437 5.61 11.22 -16.79
C PHE A 437 5.20 12.26 -15.76
N VAL A 438 4.39 11.84 -14.83
CA VAL A 438 4.05 12.64 -13.65
C VAL A 438 4.92 12.17 -12.51
N ASP A 439 5.51 13.13 -11.82
CA ASP A 439 6.37 12.92 -10.66
C ASP A 439 5.75 13.55 -9.42
N THR A 440 5.41 12.71 -8.45
CA THR A 440 4.98 13.15 -7.11
C THR A 440 6.17 13.02 -6.19
N TRP A 441 6.78 14.13 -5.85
CA TRP A 441 7.96 14.21 -5.00
C TRP A 441 7.64 14.78 -3.63
N SER A 442 8.29 14.26 -2.61
CA SER A 442 8.36 14.85 -1.27
C SER A 442 9.67 14.50 -0.58
N ASP A 443 10.03 15.30 0.41
CA ASP A 443 11.08 15.00 1.38
C ASP A 443 10.56 15.30 2.82
N PRO A 444 11.35 15.09 3.87
CA PRO A 444 10.87 15.34 5.24
C PRO A 444 10.46 16.79 5.54
N ALA A 445 10.96 17.77 4.79
CA ALA A 445 10.67 19.21 4.99
C ALA A 445 9.61 19.76 4.02
N ASN A 446 9.35 19.05 2.93
CA ASN A 446 8.47 19.50 1.87
C ASN A 446 7.30 18.53 1.65
N PRO A 447 6.04 19.01 1.78
CA PRO A 447 4.87 18.18 1.47
C PRO A 447 4.84 17.79 -0.02
N PRO A 448 4.03 16.78 -0.41
CA PRO A 448 4.01 16.27 -1.78
C PRO A 448 3.77 17.34 -2.84
N GLN A 449 4.66 17.43 -3.81
CA GLN A 449 4.60 18.29 -4.98
C GLN A 449 4.44 17.43 -6.24
N VAL A 450 3.61 17.86 -7.18
CA VAL A 450 3.31 17.09 -8.39
C VAL A 450 3.71 17.87 -9.63
N SER A 451 4.65 17.33 -10.40
CA SER A 451 5.14 17.92 -11.64
C SER A 451 4.94 16.97 -12.83
N ILE A 452 4.82 17.54 -14.01
CA ILE A 452 4.83 16.81 -15.29
C ILE A 452 6.20 17.02 -15.91
N ARG A 453 6.83 15.92 -16.30
CA ARG A 453 8.21 15.89 -16.81
C ARG A 453 8.33 15.10 -18.11
N LYS A 454 9.33 15.43 -18.90
CA LYS A 454 9.77 14.62 -20.04
C LYS A 454 10.53 13.38 -19.54
N PRO A 455 10.66 12.31 -20.35
CA PRO A 455 11.36 11.08 -19.96
C PRO A 455 12.85 11.26 -19.61
N ASP A 456 13.47 12.37 -19.98
CA ASP A 456 14.83 12.75 -19.58
C ASP A 456 14.93 13.44 -18.21
N GLY A 457 13.76 13.69 -17.56
CA GLY A 457 13.64 14.40 -16.29
C GLY A 457 13.40 15.91 -16.42
N THR A 458 13.44 16.47 -17.62
CA THR A 458 13.19 17.89 -17.86
C THR A 458 11.76 18.24 -17.45
N MET A 459 11.60 19.28 -16.66
CA MET A 459 10.29 19.76 -16.21
C MET A 459 9.51 20.38 -17.36
N VAL A 460 8.27 19.97 -17.53
CA VAL A 460 7.29 20.56 -18.46
C VAL A 460 6.48 21.63 -17.74
N THR A 461 5.87 21.28 -16.61
CA THR A 461 5.03 22.18 -15.82
C THR A 461 4.74 21.58 -14.44
N TRP A 462 4.24 22.42 -13.52
CA TRP A 462 3.60 21.96 -12.30
C TRP A 462 2.14 21.57 -12.56
N LEU A 463 1.74 20.42 -12.07
CA LEU A 463 0.34 20.10 -11.86
C LEU A 463 -0.13 20.66 -10.51
N GLN A 464 0.72 20.51 -9.49
CA GLN A 464 0.50 21.06 -8.16
C GLN A 464 1.86 21.33 -7.50
N GLN A 465 2.24 22.59 -7.41
CA GLN A 465 3.52 22.98 -6.80
C GLN A 465 3.51 22.77 -5.28
N ASN A 466 2.37 22.96 -4.62
CA ASN A 466 2.15 22.72 -3.19
C ASN A 466 3.25 23.29 -2.28
N GLU A 467 3.78 24.45 -2.64
CA GLU A 467 4.78 25.16 -1.85
C GLU A 467 4.16 25.73 -0.58
N VAL A 468 4.87 25.65 0.55
CA VAL A 468 4.38 26.16 1.82
C VAL A 468 4.51 27.69 1.87
N THR A 469 3.57 28.35 1.17
CA THR A 469 3.35 29.81 1.14
C THR A 469 2.36 30.23 2.24
N PRO A 470 2.15 31.54 2.51
CA PRO A 470 1.18 32.00 3.52
C PRO A 470 -0.25 31.45 3.39
N ALA A 471 -0.65 31.06 2.19
CA ALA A 471 -1.96 30.45 1.93
C ALA A 471 -2.00 28.94 2.22
N HIS A 472 -0.84 28.29 2.41
CA HIS A 472 -0.78 26.85 2.63
C HIS A 472 -1.18 26.47 4.06
N PRO A 473 -1.96 25.40 4.29
CA PRO A 473 -2.42 24.99 5.63
C PRO A 473 -1.31 24.76 6.65
N TYR A 474 -0.11 24.38 6.20
CA TYR A 474 1.05 24.13 7.07
C TYR A 474 1.89 25.37 7.34
N TYR A 475 1.63 26.51 6.70
CA TYR A 475 2.50 27.70 6.77
C TYR A 475 2.81 28.16 8.19
N LYS A 476 1.81 28.25 9.07
CA LYS A 476 1.95 28.70 10.45
C LYS A 476 2.78 27.73 11.31
N PHE A 477 2.85 26.48 10.93
CA PHE A 477 3.59 25.42 11.65
C PHE A 477 5.00 25.22 11.09
N LYS A 478 5.30 25.77 9.88
CA LYS A 478 6.60 25.60 9.21
C LYS A 478 7.79 26.08 10.04
N PRO A 479 7.74 27.22 10.79
CA PRO A 479 8.86 27.65 11.61
C PRO A 479 9.26 26.67 12.72
N ASP A 480 8.29 25.89 13.23
CA ASP A 480 8.48 24.88 14.27
C ASP A 480 8.53 23.45 13.73
N HIS A 481 8.69 23.29 12.41
CA HIS A 481 8.93 21.99 11.79
C HIS A 481 10.35 21.50 12.10
N LEU A 482 10.45 20.34 12.73
CA LEU A 482 11.71 19.80 13.22
C LEU A 482 12.39 18.92 12.17
N PRO A 483 13.73 19.03 12.01
CA PRO A 483 14.46 18.24 11.04
C PRO A 483 14.47 16.75 11.42
N THR A 484 14.32 15.89 10.42
CA THR A 484 14.51 14.44 10.56
C THR A 484 15.96 14.08 10.29
N LEU A 485 16.61 13.46 11.26
CA LEU A 485 17.97 12.94 11.17
C LEU A 485 17.93 11.49 10.73
N TYR A 486 18.95 11.06 9.99
CA TYR A 486 19.10 9.69 9.51
C TYR A 486 20.47 9.14 9.88
N GLY A 487 20.54 7.83 10.07
CA GLY A 487 21.80 7.15 10.34
C GLY A 487 21.65 5.64 10.25
N THR A 488 22.71 4.94 10.64
CA THR A 488 22.78 3.49 10.59
C THR A 488 23.31 2.91 11.89
N LEU A 489 22.92 1.66 12.17
CA LEU A 489 23.46 0.80 13.19
C LEU A 489 23.84 -0.54 12.55
N GLN A 490 24.60 -1.36 13.27
CA GLN A 490 24.90 -2.71 12.83
C GLN A 490 24.06 -3.71 13.64
N ALA A 491 23.38 -4.62 12.96
CA ALA A 491 22.80 -5.80 13.56
C ALA A 491 23.90 -6.73 14.09
N LYS A 492 23.55 -7.72 14.91
CA LYS A 492 24.52 -8.67 15.49
C LYS A 492 25.31 -9.46 14.44
N ASP A 493 24.72 -9.67 13.28
CA ASP A 493 25.36 -10.37 12.14
C ASP A 493 26.11 -9.43 11.19
N GLY A 494 26.24 -8.14 11.53
CA GLY A 494 26.94 -7.13 10.74
C GLY A 494 26.11 -6.49 9.63
N GLN A 495 24.82 -6.84 9.48
CA GLN A 495 23.95 -6.18 8.51
C GLN A 495 23.57 -4.76 8.95
N THR A 496 23.47 -3.84 8.00
CA THR A 496 23.19 -2.42 8.28
C THR A 496 21.70 -2.18 8.51
N LEU A 497 21.37 -1.64 9.67
CA LEU A 497 20.03 -1.17 10.05
C LEU A 497 19.94 0.34 9.84
N TYR A 498 18.90 0.82 9.17
CA TYR A 498 18.67 2.25 9.00
C TYR A 498 17.73 2.78 10.07
N TRP A 499 18.02 3.98 10.58
CA TRP A 499 17.16 4.65 11.55
C TRP A 499 16.87 6.10 11.15
N SER A 500 15.74 6.64 11.63
CA SER A 500 15.41 8.05 11.60
C SER A 500 15.07 8.57 12.99
N MET A 501 15.38 9.86 13.23
CA MET A 501 15.14 10.52 14.52
C MET A 501 14.69 11.97 14.33
N ILE A 502 13.70 12.39 15.11
CA ILE A 502 13.36 13.80 15.27
C ILE A 502 13.68 14.15 16.73
N LYS A 503 14.53 15.16 16.94
CA LYS A 503 14.85 15.67 18.28
C LYS A 503 13.71 16.53 18.79
N PRO A 504 13.55 16.63 20.14
CA PRO A 504 12.49 17.44 20.73
C PRO A 504 12.58 18.91 20.35
N TYR A 505 11.45 19.58 20.34
CA TYR A 505 11.40 21.04 20.19
C TYR A 505 12.27 21.74 21.25
N ARG A 506 13.00 22.81 20.86
CA ARG A 506 13.98 23.52 21.71
C ARG A 506 14.96 22.55 22.37
N PHE A 507 15.50 21.63 21.57
CA PHE A 507 16.44 20.61 22.04
C PHE A 507 17.64 21.21 22.78
N ASP A 508 17.84 20.77 24.02
CA ASP A 508 19.01 21.07 24.85
C ASP A 508 19.80 19.79 25.11
N PRO A 509 21.05 19.69 24.64
CA PRO A 509 21.85 18.47 24.78
C PRO A 509 22.19 18.10 26.22
N THR A 510 22.02 19.01 27.18
CA THR A 510 22.27 18.78 28.60
C THR A 510 21.07 18.16 29.34
N ARG A 511 19.88 18.21 28.74
CA ARG A 511 18.65 17.61 29.27
C ARG A 511 18.45 16.20 28.80
N LYS A 512 17.69 15.41 29.58
CA LYS A 512 17.28 14.06 29.23
C LYS A 512 15.80 14.00 28.84
N TYR A 513 15.53 13.42 27.68
CA TYR A 513 14.19 13.37 27.06
C TYR A 513 13.65 11.96 27.01
N PRO A 514 12.32 11.77 27.18
CA PRO A 514 11.67 10.50 26.90
C PRO A 514 11.71 10.19 25.40
N VAL A 515 11.61 8.91 25.06
CA VAL A 515 11.58 8.42 23.67
C VAL A 515 10.19 7.93 23.31
N TYR A 516 9.70 8.35 22.15
CA TYR A 516 8.60 7.74 21.41
C TYR A 516 9.17 6.94 20.25
N LEU A 517 9.26 5.62 20.43
CA LEU A 517 9.71 4.68 19.41
C LEU A 517 8.49 4.16 18.65
N SER A 518 8.40 4.49 17.36
CA SER A 518 7.34 4.00 16.47
C SER A 518 7.88 2.86 15.62
N THR A 519 7.32 1.66 15.76
CA THR A 519 7.74 0.47 15.02
C THR A 519 6.60 -0.18 14.27
N TYR A 520 6.90 -0.71 13.09
CA TYR A 520 6.09 -1.74 12.44
C TYR A 520 6.85 -3.06 12.47
N GLY A 521 8.08 -3.08 11.97
CA GLY A 521 9.01 -4.19 12.04
C GLY A 521 8.70 -5.37 11.12
N GLY A 522 7.52 -5.42 10.52
CA GLY A 522 7.04 -6.53 9.72
C GLY A 522 7.63 -6.59 8.31
N PRO A 523 7.63 -7.80 7.70
CA PRO A 523 8.07 -7.99 6.32
C PRO A 523 7.21 -7.19 5.33
N GLY A 524 7.81 -6.84 4.20
CA GLY A 524 7.14 -6.08 3.15
C GLY A 524 7.05 -4.56 3.39
N ALA A 525 7.39 -4.06 4.57
CA ALA A 525 7.33 -2.65 4.93
C ALA A 525 8.72 -2.02 5.10
N GLN A 526 8.82 -0.72 4.83
CA GLN A 526 9.95 0.15 5.16
C GLN A 526 9.42 1.41 5.82
N HIS A 527 9.91 1.75 7.02
CA HIS A 527 9.47 2.92 7.78
C HIS A 527 10.47 4.07 7.78
N VAL A 528 11.75 3.78 7.62
CA VAL A 528 12.81 4.78 7.51
C VAL A 528 12.92 5.25 6.06
N THR A 529 12.21 6.32 5.72
CA THR A 529 12.12 6.87 4.37
C THR A 529 12.31 8.38 4.36
N ARG A 530 12.91 8.94 3.31
CA ARG A 530 13.02 10.39 3.10
C ARG A 530 11.83 10.93 2.32
N ARG A 531 10.65 10.87 2.94
CA ARG A 531 9.41 11.46 2.42
C ARG A 531 8.77 12.37 3.46
N TRP A 532 7.81 13.17 3.05
CA TRP A 532 6.95 13.88 4.00
C TRP A 532 6.34 12.91 5.00
N GLY A 533 6.66 13.12 6.27
CA GLY A 533 6.32 12.19 7.34
C GLY A 533 4.92 12.41 7.90
N ASP A 534 4.58 11.59 8.88
CA ASP A 534 3.37 11.77 9.68
C ASP A 534 3.51 13.03 10.55
N THR A 535 2.53 13.93 10.47
CA THR A 535 2.49 15.13 11.31
C THR A 535 2.33 14.79 12.79
N PHE A 536 1.87 13.58 13.13
CA PHE A 536 1.85 13.10 14.51
C PHE A 536 3.27 12.93 15.08
N ASP A 537 4.27 12.53 14.29
CA ASP A 537 5.67 12.48 14.72
C ASP A 537 6.20 13.87 15.06
N GLN A 538 5.88 14.88 14.23
CA GLN A 538 6.22 16.28 14.49
C GLN A 538 5.54 16.77 15.77
N TYR A 539 4.27 16.42 15.97
CA TYR A 539 3.54 16.72 17.20
C TYR A 539 4.22 16.12 18.43
N MET A 540 4.55 14.82 18.42
CA MET A 540 5.22 14.15 19.54
C MET A 540 6.58 14.79 19.86
N ALA A 541 7.35 15.14 18.84
CA ALA A 541 8.62 15.86 19.04
C ALA A 541 8.39 17.27 19.63
N GLN A 542 7.32 17.99 19.23
CA GLN A 542 6.93 19.25 19.83
C GLN A 542 6.42 19.09 21.30
N GLN A 543 5.95 17.89 21.67
CA GLN A 543 5.59 17.56 23.07
C GLN A 543 6.80 17.14 23.93
N GLY A 544 8.01 17.22 23.39
CA GLY A 544 9.24 16.95 24.13
C GLY A 544 9.76 15.52 24.06
N TYR A 545 9.28 14.70 23.14
CA TYR A 545 9.81 13.35 22.89
C TYR A 545 10.94 13.37 21.86
N VAL A 546 11.93 12.50 22.05
CA VAL A 546 12.76 12.01 20.94
C VAL A 546 11.90 11.02 20.18
N VAL A 547 11.58 11.31 18.91
CA VAL A 547 10.86 10.39 18.03
C VAL A 547 11.87 9.54 17.28
N PHE A 548 11.74 8.20 17.35
CA PHE A 548 12.72 7.29 16.77
C PHE A 548 12.05 6.16 15.99
N ARG A 549 12.66 5.79 14.87
CA ARG A 549 12.28 4.64 14.03
C ARG A 549 13.51 3.87 13.58
N LEU A 550 13.40 2.56 13.51
CA LEU A 550 14.44 1.66 13.01
C LEU A 550 13.82 0.61 12.08
N ASP A 551 14.40 0.42 10.89
CA ASP A 551 14.09 -0.70 10.02
C ASP A 551 14.98 -1.89 10.40
N ASN A 552 14.38 -2.90 11.02
CA ASN A 552 15.03 -4.15 11.40
C ASN A 552 15.16 -5.11 10.21
N ARG A 553 15.95 -6.16 10.35
CA ARG A 553 15.97 -7.29 9.40
C ARG A 553 14.56 -7.82 9.17
N GLY A 554 14.26 -8.25 7.94
CA GLY A 554 12.92 -8.55 7.47
C GLY A 554 12.23 -7.39 6.76
N SER A 555 12.60 -6.13 7.03
CA SER A 555 12.05 -4.95 6.35
C SER A 555 12.32 -5.00 4.85
N SER A 556 11.43 -4.39 4.05
CA SER A 556 11.48 -4.43 2.59
C SER A 556 12.57 -3.54 1.98
N ARG A 557 12.69 -3.62 0.65
CA ARG A 557 13.60 -2.82 -0.18
C ARG A 557 15.08 -3.05 0.13
N ARG A 558 15.40 -4.27 0.56
CA ARG A 558 16.76 -4.74 0.85
C ARG A 558 17.06 -6.03 0.06
N GLU A 559 18.26 -6.54 0.19
CA GLU A 559 18.69 -7.83 -0.33
C GLU A 559 18.01 -9.01 0.37
N ARG A 560 18.01 -10.17 -0.29
CA ARG A 560 17.37 -11.37 0.25
C ARG A 560 17.91 -11.80 1.61
N VAL A 561 19.21 -11.71 1.81
CA VAL A 561 19.83 -12.12 3.08
C VAL A 561 19.30 -11.29 4.27
N PHE A 562 18.94 -10.04 4.02
CA PHE A 562 18.31 -9.16 5.00
C PHE A 562 16.82 -9.48 5.21
N THR A 563 16.09 -9.66 4.11
CA THR A 563 14.64 -9.91 4.17
C THR A 563 14.33 -11.31 4.67
N ASP A 564 15.13 -12.31 4.31
CA ASP A 564 14.88 -13.72 4.65
C ASP A 564 15.30 -14.08 6.08
N ALA A 565 15.97 -13.18 6.83
CA ALA A 565 16.42 -13.41 8.20
C ALA A 565 15.29 -13.78 9.19
N ILE A 566 14.06 -13.40 8.89
CA ILE A 566 12.86 -13.69 9.70
C ILE A 566 12.26 -15.06 9.45
N TYR A 567 12.72 -15.78 8.41
CA TYR A 567 12.08 -17.00 7.96
C TYR A 567 12.00 -18.06 9.04
N ARG A 568 10.81 -18.62 9.26
CA ARG A 568 10.40 -19.62 10.25
C ARG A 568 10.39 -19.14 11.71
N ASN A 569 10.71 -17.86 12.01
CA ASN A 569 10.69 -17.36 13.39
C ASN A 569 10.43 -15.84 13.43
N LEU A 570 9.17 -15.44 13.19
CA LEU A 570 8.73 -14.04 13.26
C LEU A 570 8.85 -13.50 14.69
N GLY A 571 9.35 -12.27 14.82
CA GLY A 571 9.52 -11.58 16.09
C GLY A 571 10.80 -11.96 16.86
N LYS A 572 11.74 -12.68 16.25
CA LYS A 572 13.04 -13.00 16.85
C LYS A 572 14.10 -11.96 16.47
N VAL A 573 14.54 -11.97 15.23
CA VAL A 573 15.58 -11.03 14.76
C VAL A 573 15.09 -9.60 14.75
N GLU A 574 13.81 -9.39 14.52
CA GLU A 574 13.19 -8.06 14.55
C GLU A 574 13.28 -7.45 15.96
N VAL A 575 12.98 -8.23 17.00
CA VAL A 575 13.12 -7.80 18.40
C VAL A 575 14.59 -7.55 18.74
N GLU A 576 15.52 -8.44 18.34
CA GLU A 576 16.96 -8.23 18.53
C GLU A 576 17.44 -6.90 17.95
N ASP A 577 17.01 -6.57 16.74
CA ASP A 577 17.42 -5.34 16.06
C ASP A 577 16.79 -4.10 16.68
N GLN A 578 15.50 -4.16 17.08
CA GLN A 578 14.86 -3.07 17.80
C GLN A 578 15.53 -2.83 19.15
N LEU A 579 15.92 -3.89 19.88
CA LEU A 579 16.70 -3.79 21.13
C LEU A 579 18.08 -3.18 20.89
N THR A 580 18.74 -3.48 19.78
CA THR A 580 20.00 -2.82 19.38
C THR A 580 19.79 -1.30 19.24
N GLY A 581 18.67 -0.88 18.64
CA GLY A 581 18.28 0.53 18.57
C GLY A 581 18.01 1.15 19.94
N ILE A 582 17.27 0.46 20.81
CA ILE A 582 16.95 0.92 22.17
C ILE A 582 18.23 1.07 23.02
N GLU A 583 19.15 0.12 22.92
CA GLU A 583 20.44 0.19 23.62
C GLU A 583 21.32 1.32 23.10
N TRP A 584 21.32 1.56 21.80
CA TRP A 584 22.00 2.70 21.21
C TRP A 584 21.41 4.03 21.70
N LEU A 585 20.06 4.15 21.74
CA LEU A 585 19.37 5.32 22.28
C LEU A 585 19.75 5.57 23.74
N GLY A 586 19.77 4.53 24.57
CA GLY A 586 20.15 4.65 26.01
C GLY A 586 21.56 5.19 26.24
N LYS A 587 22.45 5.08 25.24
CA LYS A 587 23.82 5.63 25.28
C LYS A 587 23.90 7.08 24.83
N GLN A 588 22.81 7.66 24.28
CA GLN A 588 22.78 9.06 23.91
C GLN A 588 22.62 9.92 25.17
N GLY A 589 23.51 10.89 25.38
CA GLY A 589 23.53 11.73 26.59
C GLY A 589 22.20 12.46 26.86
N PHE A 590 21.43 12.72 25.83
CA PHE A 590 20.14 13.42 25.88
C PHE A 590 18.92 12.49 26.05
N VAL A 591 19.09 11.16 26.07
CA VAL A 591 17.98 10.20 26.23
C VAL A 591 17.85 9.78 27.70
N ASP A 592 16.60 9.78 28.19
CA ASP A 592 16.28 9.11 29.45
C ASP A 592 15.94 7.64 29.19
N ALA A 593 16.90 6.76 29.41
CA ALA A 593 16.77 5.33 29.19
C ALA A 593 15.67 4.65 30.03
N LYS A 594 15.15 5.32 31.07
CA LYS A 594 14.03 4.83 31.90
C LYS A 594 12.65 5.26 31.36
N ARG A 595 12.62 6.11 30.35
CA ARG A 595 11.39 6.67 29.78
C ARG A 595 11.29 6.42 28.29
N ILE A 596 11.46 5.16 27.87
CA ILE A 596 11.27 4.73 26.49
C ILE A 596 9.88 4.13 26.36
N GLY A 597 9.09 4.66 25.42
CA GLY A 597 7.79 4.15 25.03
C GLY A 597 7.80 3.61 23.63
N VAL A 598 7.04 2.53 23.37
CA VAL A 598 6.94 1.90 22.06
C VAL A 598 5.50 1.92 21.57
N TYR A 599 5.31 2.25 20.30
CA TYR A 599 4.01 2.23 19.61
C TYR A 599 4.11 1.42 18.32
N GLY A 600 3.09 0.58 18.08
CA GLY A 600 2.92 -0.10 16.82
C GLY A 600 1.49 -0.58 16.59
N TRP A 601 1.15 -0.74 15.30
CA TRP A 601 -0.16 -1.20 14.83
C TRP A 601 -0.02 -2.47 14.00
N SER A 602 -0.96 -3.42 14.12
CA SER A 602 -0.95 -4.68 13.36
C SER A 602 0.31 -5.52 13.69
N TYR A 603 1.18 -5.80 12.73
CA TYR A 603 2.49 -6.38 13.01
C TYR A 603 3.29 -5.53 14.02
N GLY A 604 3.21 -4.20 13.93
CA GLY A 604 3.81 -3.30 14.93
C GLY A 604 3.20 -3.46 16.32
N GLY A 605 1.91 -3.79 16.42
CA GLY A 605 1.25 -4.18 17.67
C GLY A 605 1.82 -5.48 18.24
N PHE A 606 2.01 -6.48 17.40
CA PHE A 606 2.74 -7.71 17.75
C PHE A 606 4.17 -7.39 18.24
N MET A 607 4.92 -6.58 17.49
CA MET A 607 6.27 -6.15 17.89
C MET A 607 6.29 -5.43 19.23
N THR A 608 5.31 -4.54 19.48
CA THR A 608 5.16 -3.85 20.76
C THR A 608 4.97 -4.86 21.89
N LEU A 609 4.06 -5.83 21.76
CA LEU A 609 3.85 -6.86 22.79
C LEU A 609 5.10 -7.70 23.01
N ARG A 610 5.78 -8.11 21.94
CA ARG A 610 7.05 -8.88 22.02
C ARG A 610 8.15 -8.09 22.75
N LEU A 611 8.30 -6.80 22.44
CA LEU A 611 9.27 -5.92 23.07
C LEU A 611 8.96 -5.70 24.56
N LEU A 612 7.67 -5.44 24.90
CA LEU A 612 7.26 -5.27 26.29
C LEU A 612 7.47 -6.52 27.13
N SER A 613 7.21 -7.72 26.59
CA SER A 613 7.35 -8.97 27.31
C SER A 613 8.82 -9.43 27.45
N GLN A 614 9.69 -9.06 26.51
CA GLN A 614 11.10 -9.50 26.52
C GLN A 614 12.09 -8.46 27.06
N ALA A 615 11.68 -7.20 27.19
CA ALA A 615 12.56 -6.10 27.61
C ALA A 615 11.84 -5.05 28.49
N SER A 616 10.99 -5.52 29.40
CA SER A 616 10.29 -4.66 30.37
C SER A 616 11.21 -3.81 31.24
N ASP A 617 12.46 -4.20 31.42
CA ASP A 617 13.49 -3.44 32.11
C ASP A 617 13.99 -2.21 31.34
N LYS A 618 13.83 -2.22 30.01
CA LYS A 618 14.28 -1.15 29.09
C LYS A 618 13.13 -0.28 28.57
N ILE A 619 11.89 -0.76 28.64
CA ILE A 619 10.72 -0.11 28.05
C ILE A 619 9.69 0.16 29.14
N ALA A 620 9.37 1.44 29.36
CA ALA A 620 8.46 1.86 30.44
C ALA A 620 6.98 1.66 30.07
N ALA A 621 6.62 1.90 28.80
CA ALA A 621 5.25 1.84 28.35
C ALA A 621 5.14 1.44 26.88
N GLY A 622 4.02 0.80 26.49
CA GLY A 622 3.76 0.48 25.10
C GLY A 622 2.29 0.56 24.74
N VAL A 623 2.04 0.95 23.48
CA VAL A 623 0.71 0.96 22.88
C VAL A 623 0.69 -0.05 21.73
N SER A 624 -0.12 -1.07 21.89
CA SER A 624 -0.30 -2.16 20.92
C SER A 624 -1.67 -2.03 20.25
N GLY A 625 -1.67 -1.66 18.98
CA GLY A 625 -2.89 -1.51 18.19
C GLY A 625 -3.15 -2.73 17.31
N ALA A 626 -4.37 -3.29 17.36
CA ALA A 626 -4.84 -4.41 16.53
C ALA A 626 -3.79 -5.51 16.30
N PRO A 627 -3.14 -6.05 17.36
CA PRO A 627 -1.99 -6.92 17.23
C PRO A 627 -2.35 -8.32 16.73
N VAL A 628 -1.48 -8.93 15.92
CA VAL A 628 -1.40 -10.38 15.84
C VAL A 628 -0.79 -10.88 17.14
N THR A 629 -1.36 -11.90 17.75
CA THR A 629 -0.87 -12.47 19.02
C THR A 629 -0.44 -13.93 18.89
N ASP A 630 -1.00 -14.61 17.90
CA ASP A 630 -0.67 -15.99 17.53
C ASP A 630 -0.77 -16.12 16.01
N TRP A 631 0.33 -16.47 15.36
CA TRP A 631 0.38 -16.58 13.90
C TRP A 631 -0.51 -17.69 13.32
N LYS A 632 -0.99 -18.62 14.15
CA LYS A 632 -2.02 -19.60 13.77
C LYS A 632 -3.40 -18.96 13.53
N LEU A 633 -3.61 -17.72 13.98
CA LEU A 633 -4.85 -16.98 13.82
C LEU A 633 -4.85 -16.06 12.60
N TYR A 634 -3.72 -15.96 11.88
CA TYR A 634 -3.61 -15.11 10.70
C TYR A 634 -3.60 -15.95 9.42
N ASP A 635 -3.87 -15.31 8.26
CA ASP A 635 -4.14 -16.03 7.03
C ASP A 635 -2.97 -16.87 6.50
N THR A 636 -3.33 -17.82 5.62
CA THR A 636 -2.40 -18.79 5.05
C THR A 636 -1.30 -18.15 4.21
N HIS A 637 -1.65 -17.21 3.32
CA HIS A 637 -0.69 -16.72 2.34
C HIS A 637 0.41 -15.87 2.98
N TYR A 638 0.05 -14.97 3.91
CA TYR A 638 1.03 -14.19 4.65
C TYR A 638 1.83 -15.07 5.62
N THR A 639 1.12 -15.80 6.48
CA THR A 639 1.78 -16.51 7.57
C THR A 639 2.68 -17.63 7.06
N GLU A 640 2.18 -18.48 6.14
CA GLU A 640 2.95 -19.60 5.64
C GLU A 640 4.13 -19.20 4.74
N ARG A 641 4.07 -18.00 4.14
CA ARG A 641 5.22 -17.42 3.43
C ARG A 641 6.43 -17.29 4.34
N PHE A 642 6.21 -16.81 5.55
CA PHE A 642 7.29 -16.49 6.48
C PHE A 642 7.54 -17.56 7.51
N MET A 643 6.57 -18.44 7.78
CA MET A 643 6.60 -19.43 8.86
C MET A 643 6.52 -20.89 8.38
N ASP A 644 6.28 -21.18 7.10
CA ASP A 644 5.78 -22.46 6.61
C ASP A 644 4.43 -22.82 7.26
N ARG A 645 3.89 -24.02 7.02
CA ARG A 645 2.67 -24.49 7.71
C ARG A 645 2.95 -24.77 9.19
N PRO A 646 1.96 -24.63 10.08
CA PRO A 646 2.14 -24.96 11.49
C PRO A 646 2.65 -26.38 11.74
N ALA A 647 2.25 -27.36 10.93
CA ALA A 647 2.71 -28.74 11.00
C ALA A 647 4.19 -28.90 10.62
N ASP A 648 4.70 -28.06 9.73
CA ASP A 648 6.08 -28.11 9.22
C ASP A 648 7.06 -27.28 10.06
N ASN A 649 6.55 -26.42 10.97
CA ASN A 649 7.34 -25.52 11.81
C ASN A 649 6.73 -25.32 13.21
N PRO A 650 6.39 -26.38 13.97
CA PRO A 650 5.67 -26.25 15.25
C PRO A 650 6.43 -25.40 16.28
N GLU A 651 7.77 -25.55 16.36
CA GLU A 651 8.60 -24.79 17.31
C GLU A 651 8.65 -23.29 16.93
N GLY A 652 8.77 -22.95 15.65
CA GLY A 652 8.74 -21.56 15.21
C GLY A 652 7.43 -20.87 15.54
N TYR A 653 6.28 -21.54 15.35
CA TYR A 653 4.99 -21.00 15.75
C TYR A 653 4.87 -20.84 17.27
N LYS A 654 5.38 -21.79 18.06
CA LYS A 654 5.41 -21.70 19.52
C LYS A 654 6.22 -20.50 19.98
N ASP A 655 7.44 -20.33 19.45
CA ASP A 655 8.34 -19.24 19.84
C ASP A 655 7.86 -17.86 19.37
N SER A 656 7.12 -17.80 18.25
CA SER A 656 6.63 -16.56 17.66
C SER A 656 5.35 -16.02 18.32
N THR A 657 4.67 -16.77 19.21
CA THR A 657 3.51 -16.23 19.91
C THR A 657 3.93 -15.17 20.94
N VAL A 658 3.05 -14.20 21.20
CA VAL A 658 3.27 -13.26 22.32
C VAL A 658 3.12 -13.97 23.66
N PHE A 659 2.37 -15.07 23.71
CA PHE A 659 2.06 -15.83 24.92
C PHE A 659 3.29 -16.56 25.50
N ALA A 660 4.28 -16.88 24.65
CA ALA A 660 5.52 -17.51 25.10
C ALA A 660 6.34 -16.67 26.11
N HIS A 661 6.02 -15.38 26.23
CA HIS A 661 6.79 -14.43 27.05
C HIS A 661 5.90 -13.48 27.86
N VAL A 662 4.58 -13.73 27.93
CA VAL A 662 3.60 -12.80 28.54
C VAL A 662 3.89 -12.54 30.03
N ASP A 663 4.42 -13.49 30.76
CA ASP A 663 4.83 -13.40 32.17
C ASP A 663 5.97 -12.38 32.41
N GLY A 664 6.76 -12.10 31.37
CA GLY A 664 7.79 -11.05 31.38
C GLY A 664 7.26 -9.61 31.25
N LEU A 665 5.97 -9.43 30.93
CA LEU A 665 5.38 -8.12 30.70
C LEU A 665 5.11 -7.38 32.04
N LYS A 666 5.98 -6.46 32.36
CA LYS A 666 5.88 -5.60 33.58
C LYS A 666 5.68 -4.11 33.24
N SER A 667 5.87 -3.74 31.99
CA SER A 667 5.68 -2.38 31.46
C SER A 667 4.22 -2.00 31.42
N LYS A 668 3.92 -0.69 31.37
CA LYS A 668 2.55 -0.20 31.16
C LYS A 668 2.10 -0.52 29.74
N LEU A 669 0.94 -1.14 29.60
CA LEU A 669 0.36 -1.52 28.31
C LEU A 669 -0.98 -0.85 28.08
N LEU A 670 -1.15 -0.26 26.89
CA LEU A 670 -2.44 0.08 26.30
C LEU A 670 -2.68 -0.83 25.09
N LEU A 671 -3.76 -1.60 25.13
CA LEU A 671 -4.22 -2.44 24.02
C LEU A 671 -5.37 -1.73 23.31
N ILE A 672 -5.28 -1.58 21.99
CA ILE A 672 -6.32 -0.92 21.15
C ILE A 672 -6.77 -1.89 20.07
N HIS A 673 -8.10 -2.01 19.82
CA HIS A 673 -8.61 -2.84 18.72
C HIS A 673 -9.97 -2.38 18.22
N GLY A 674 -10.22 -2.51 16.90
CA GLY A 674 -11.54 -2.35 16.30
C GLY A 674 -12.42 -3.57 16.55
N MET A 675 -13.67 -3.37 16.98
CA MET A 675 -14.55 -4.48 17.35
C MET A 675 -15.24 -5.18 16.15
N ALA A 676 -14.93 -4.74 14.92
CA ALA A 676 -15.40 -5.35 13.67
C ALA A 676 -14.22 -5.72 12.75
N ASP A 677 -13.02 -5.91 13.30
CA ASP A 677 -11.81 -6.22 12.53
C ASP A 677 -11.98 -7.55 11.78
N ASP A 678 -11.87 -7.51 10.45
CA ASP A 678 -12.06 -8.63 9.52
C ASP A 678 -10.74 -9.15 8.93
N ASN A 679 -9.60 -8.57 9.33
CA ASN A 679 -8.26 -8.95 8.94
C ASN A 679 -7.50 -9.61 10.12
N VAL A 680 -7.12 -8.82 11.12
CA VAL A 680 -6.62 -9.34 12.40
C VAL A 680 -7.80 -9.49 13.35
N LEU A 681 -8.42 -10.66 13.34
CA LEU A 681 -9.66 -10.89 14.09
C LEU A 681 -9.51 -10.52 15.56
N PHE A 682 -10.56 -9.91 16.15
CA PHE A 682 -10.59 -9.47 17.56
C PHE A 682 -10.24 -10.59 18.55
N THR A 683 -10.34 -11.86 18.12
CA THR A 683 -9.89 -13.04 18.86
C THR A 683 -8.43 -12.95 19.29
N ASN A 684 -7.57 -12.28 18.51
CA ASN A 684 -6.18 -12.01 18.93
C ASN A 684 -6.12 -11.22 20.23
N SER A 685 -6.92 -10.15 20.34
CA SER A 685 -6.98 -9.34 21.58
C SER A 685 -7.71 -10.06 22.70
N THR A 686 -8.78 -10.82 22.46
CA THR A 686 -9.45 -11.57 23.55
C THR A 686 -8.53 -12.62 24.18
N LYS A 687 -7.74 -13.34 23.37
CA LYS A 687 -6.71 -14.27 23.88
C LYS A 687 -5.62 -13.53 24.66
N MET A 688 -5.21 -12.33 24.22
CA MET A 688 -4.21 -11.52 24.94
C MET A 688 -4.78 -11.04 26.28
N ILE A 689 -6.00 -10.56 26.33
CA ILE A 689 -6.69 -10.13 27.54
C ILE A 689 -6.74 -11.29 28.54
N ASP A 690 -7.17 -12.48 28.11
CA ASP A 690 -7.23 -13.67 28.96
C ASP A 690 -5.84 -14.02 29.53
N ALA A 691 -4.80 -14.03 28.70
CA ALA A 691 -3.44 -14.31 29.14
C ALA A 691 -2.92 -13.28 30.16
N LEU A 692 -3.17 -11.98 29.94
CA LEU A 692 -2.78 -10.91 30.88
C LEU A 692 -3.51 -11.03 32.22
N VAL A 693 -4.81 -11.32 32.20
CA VAL A 693 -5.60 -11.55 33.42
C VAL A 693 -5.07 -12.75 34.20
N ASN A 694 -4.81 -13.86 33.53
CA ASN A 694 -4.29 -15.08 34.17
C ASN A 694 -2.87 -14.88 34.76
N CYS A 695 -2.06 -13.97 34.19
CA CYS A 695 -0.76 -13.57 34.75
C CYS A 695 -0.84 -12.44 35.79
N GLY A 696 -2.05 -11.92 36.09
CA GLY A 696 -2.22 -10.80 37.04
C GLY A 696 -1.70 -9.46 36.55
N VAL A 697 -1.44 -9.30 35.25
CA VAL A 697 -0.91 -8.07 34.65
C VAL A 697 -2.03 -7.04 34.49
N GLN A 698 -1.81 -5.82 34.99
CA GLN A 698 -2.73 -4.71 34.84
C GLN A 698 -2.43 -3.96 33.53
N PHE A 699 -3.44 -3.68 32.71
CA PHE A 699 -3.33 -3.01 31.42
C PHE A 699 -4.53 -2.08 31.17
N GLU A 700 -4.36 -1.15 30.24
CA GLU A 700 -5.47 -0.33 29.72
C GLU A 700 -5.97 -0.94 28.40
N LEU A 701 -7.27 -0.87 28.16
CA LEU A 701 -7.93 -1.38 26.97
C LEU A 701 -8.81 -0.28 26.37
N MET A 702 -8.68 -0.06 25.05
CA MET A 702 -9.59 0.80 24.29
C MET A 702 -10.09 0.06 23.05
N THR A 703 -11.42 -0.11 22.94
CA THR A 703 -12.06 -0.77 21.79
C THR A 703 -12.92 0.24 21.02
N TYR A 704 -13.03 0.04 19.71
CA TYR A 704 -13.79 0.93 18.83
C TYR A 704 -14.96 0.17 18.19
N PRO A 705 -16.22 0.46 18.60
CA PRO A 705 -17.41 -0.16 18.01
C PRO A 705 -17.48 0.10 16.50
N GLY A 706 -17.77 -0.96 15.73
CA GLY A 706 -17.91 -0.92 14.28
C GLY A 706 -16.61 -0.64 13.49
N ALA A 707 -15.50 -0.38 14.18
CA ALA A 707 -14.23 -0.16 13.52
C ALA A 707 -13.61 -1.47 13.05
N LYS A 708 -13.09 -1.45 11.82
CA LYS A 708 -12.29 -2.51 11.22
C LYS A 708 -10.79 -2.29 11.50
N HIS A 709 -9.92 -3.01 10.80
CA HIS A 709 -8.48 -3.06 11.09
C HIS A 709 -7.80 -1.68 11.15
N GLY A 710 -8.14 -0.77 10.25
CA GLY A 710 -7.50 0.55 10.13
C GLY A 710 -8.11 1.65 11.00
N VAL A 711 -9.20 1.41 11.75
CA VAL A 711 -10.01 2.44 12.41
C VAL A 711 -10.20 3.66 11.48
N SER A 712 -10.81 3.39 10.31
CA SER A 712 -10.86 4.34 9.18
C SER A 712 -11.76 5.56 9.40
N ASN A 713 -12.70 5.50 10.37
CA ASN A 713 -13.55 6.65 10.71
C ASN A 713 -12.71 7.81 11.25
N PRO A 714 -12.80 9.03 10.68
CA PRO A 714 -11.96 10.16 11.07
C PRO A 714 -12.09 10.58 12.54
N VAL A 715 -13.31 10.49 13.09
CA VAL A 715 -13.58 10.84 14.51
C VAL A 715 -12.91 9.83 15.44
N GLN A 716 -13.09 8.53 15.15
CA GLN A 716 -12.45 7.47 15.91
C GLN A 716 -10.92 7.53 15.77
N ARG A 717 -10.39 7.79 14.58
CA ARG A 717 -8.95 7.94 14.34
C ARG A 717 -8.35 9.09 15.17
N ARG A 718 -9.02 10.27 15.22
CA ARG A 718 -8.62 11.37 16.08
C ARG A 718 -8.61 10.96 17.56
N HIS A 719 -9.65 10.23 18.00
CA HIS A 719 -9.73 9.72 19.37
C HIS A 719 -8.60 8.73 19.69
N VAL A 720 -8.26 7.81 18.78
CA VAL A 720 -7.11 6.90 18.92
C VAL A 720 -5.84 7.69 19.24
N GLN A 721 -5.55 8.72 18.46
CA GLN A 721 -4.31 9.50 18.64
C GLN A 721 -4.31 10.31 19.94
N LYS A 722 -5.45 10.89 20.33
CA LYS A 722 -5.59 11.56 21.62
C LYS A 722 -5.36 10.59 22.78
N TYR A 723 -5.85 9.36 22.65
CA TYR A 723 -5.68 8.37 23.70
C TYR A 723 -4.23 7.87 23.80
N ILE A 724 -3.55 7.69 22.65
CA ILE A 724 -2.12 7.36 22.58
C ILE A 724 -1.28 8.46 23.26
N ASP A 725 -1.51 9.74 22.91
CA ASP A 725 -0.81 10.88 23.52
C ASP A 725 -1.03 10.93 25.03
N ALA A 726 -2.29 10.82 25.48
CA ALA A 726 -2.63 10.84 26.90
C ALA A 726 -1.95 9.70 27.67
N PHE A 727 -1.91 8.50 27.10
CA PHE A 727 -1.25 7.33 27.69
C PHE A 727 0.26 7.55 27.84
N PHE A 728 0.95 8.04 26.81
CA PHE A 728 2.39 8.31 26.90
C PHE A 728 2.71 9.48 27.83
N ARG A 729 1.93 10.56 27.84
CA ARG A 729 2.08 11.66 28.82
C ARG A 729 1.98 11.15 30.26
N LYS A 730 0.98 10.31 30.54
CA LYS A 730 0.77 9.72 31.88
C LYS A 730 1.95 8.87 32.31
N ASN A 731 2.51 8.07 31.42
CA ASN A 731 3.47 7.01 31.78
C ASN A 731 4.93 7.41 31.53
N LEU A 732 5.21 8.33 30.61
CA LEU A 732 6.59 8.76 30.30
C LEU A 732 6.90 10.16 30.82
N ARG A 733 5.89 10.96 31.25
CA ARG A 733 6.03 12.29 31.85
C ARG A 733 7.09 13.14 31.11
N PRO A 734 6.83 13.57 29.85
CA PRO A 734 7.75 14.47 29.16
C PRO A 734 7.93 15.75 30.01
N ALA A 735 9.10 16.37 29.95
CA ALA A 735 9.35 17.59 30.66
C ALA A 735 8.30 18.65 30.25
N SER A 736 7.54 19.19 31.20
CA SER A 736 6.75 20.38 30.98
C SER A 736 7.67 21.52 30.56
N GLU A 737 7.22 22.38 29.70
CA GLU A 737 7.95 23.57 29.23
C GLU A 737 8.26 24.55 30.32
#